data_18d0510a76e05e779fec61807df06325
#
_entry.id   18d0510a76e05e779fec61807df06325
#
_cell.length_a   1.000
_cell.length_b   1.000
_cell.length_c   1.000
_cell.angle_alpha   90.00
_cell.angle_beta   90.00
_cell.angle_gamma   90.00
#
_symmetry.space_group_name_H-M   'P 1'
#
loop_
_entity.id
_entity.type
_entity.pdbx_description
1 polymer ?
#
loop_
_entity_poly.entity_id
_entity_poly.type
_entity_poly.pdbx_seq_one_letter_code
_entity_poly.pdbx_strand_id
1 'polypeptide(L)'
;MRIAVIGQSLFGQEVYKELRKDGHTIVGVFTIPDKDGKADPLAVEAERDNVAVFKFPRWRLKGQALPEVVAQYKATGAELNVLPFCSQFIPMEVIDHPQHGSIIYHPSLLPRHRGASAINWTLIHGDKKGGFTVFWADDGLDTGPILLQRECDVEANDTVSTIYKRFLFPEGVKGTVDAVRLIAEGKAPRITQPTEGATYECIQKKDNSQIDWNQPAEAVHNWIRGNDKVPGAWATVDGQRVTFFGSSLVASGALPKGQPLEIEGASRPGIVTKAGLMLFGNDGKALLVKNLQMAEGKMIPAGQYFSSGSSAAVELTVEERAFALQMRAVWQSILTNVAEIQDSTDFFKSGAASMDVVRLVEEVKLRAAGCHLQNEDVYMNTSFQEFIQMCVRKLRGEDGEEELQVDYVEKEVNNMTVRMPHQLFINGEFVDAEGGKTYKTINPTDGTAICEVSLAQVGDVDRAVAAAKEAFEEGEWGRMNPRDRGRLLYRLADLMEQHQEELATIETMDSGAVYTLALKTHVGMSIQTFRYFAGWCDKIHGSTIPINQARPNRNLTFTKKEPIGVCGIVIPWNYPLMMLAWKTAACLAAGNTVVLKPAQVTPLTAVKFAELAAMAGIPKGVINILPGSGSVVGQRLSDHPDVRKLGFTGSTEIGKHIMKSCAVSNVKKVSLELGGKSPLIIFSDCDMDKAVRSGMSSVFFNKGENCIAAGRLFVEDTIHDAFVARVLVEMKKMKVGDPMDRSTDHGPQNHRAHLEKLLEFCRTGVKEGASLLRGGQQVDRPGFFFDVTYCESVSVLCSGFFLDVTYFESVCFMLRFLL
;
A
#
# COMPACT_ATOMS: atom_id res chain seq x y z
N MET A 1 -26.15 -36.50 8.84
CA MET A 1 -26.23 -37.40 7.67
C MET A 1 -24.88 -38.01 7.37
N ARG A 2 -24.88 -39.20 6.77
CA ARG A 2 -23.67 -39.88 6.26
C ARG A 2 -23.42 -39.44 4.81
N ILE A 3 -22.34 -38.72 4.58
CA ILE A 3 -22.08 -38.07 3.27
C ILE A 3 -20.85 -38.67 2.60
N ALA A 4 -20.96 -38.98 1.29
CA ALA A 4 -19.82 -39.19 0.44
C ALA A 4 -19.48 -37.89 -0.28
N VAL A 5 -18.22 -37.46 -0.21
CA VAL A 5 -17.70 -36.30 -0.95
C VAL A 5 -16.98 -36.84 -2.19
N ILE A 6 -17.48 -36.48 -3.38
CA ILE A 6 -16.93 -36.94 -4.66
C ILE A 6 -16.39 -35.73 -5.40
N GLY A 7 -15.07 -35.57 -5.45
CA GLY A 7 -14.48 -34.40 -6.06
C GLY A 7 -13.01 -34.22 -5.77
N GLN A 8 -12.54 -32.99 -5.97
CA GLN A 8 -11.13 -32.64 -5.87
C GLN A 8 -10.95 -31.15 -5.57
N SER A 9 -9.71 -30.70 -5.46
CA SER A 9 -9.27 -29.32 -5.31
C SER A 9 -9.45 -28.71 -3.91
N LEU A 10 -8.92 -27.50 -3.76
CA LEU A 10 -9.06 -26.70 -2.52
C LEU A 10 -10.53 -26.41 -2.18
N PHE A 11 -11.37 -26.22 -3.20
CA PHE A 11 -12.81 -26.00 -2.98
C PHE A 11 -13.48 -27.22 -2.35
N GLY A 12 -13.15 -28.41 -2.87
CA GLY A 12 -13.64 -29.68 -2.29
C GLY A 12 -13.15 -29.88 -0.86
N GLN A 13 -11.90 -29.53 -0.58
CA GLN A 13 -11.33 -29.59 0.78
C GLN A 13 -12.09 -28.66 1.75
N GLU A 14 -12.37 -27.42 1.38
CA GLU A 14 -13.09 -26.49 2.25
C GLU A 14 -14.57 -26.91 2.46
N VAL A 15 -15.25 -27.39 1.42
CA VAL A 15 -16.61 -27.97 1.57
C VAL A 15 -16.57 -29.16 2.53
N TYR A 16 -15.60 -30.06 2.40
CA TYR A 16 -15.41 -31.19 3.31
C TYR A 16 -15.26 -30.74 4.77
N LYS A 17 -14.40 -29.76 5.03
CA LYS A 17 -14.19 -29.22 6.39
C LYS A 17 -15.47 -28.63 6.98
N GLU A 18 -16.16 -27.81 6.20
CA GLU A 18 -17.36 -27.13 6.67
C GLU A 18 -18.53 -28.12 6.91
N LEU A 19 -18.68 -29.16 6.07
CA LEU A 19 -19.67 -30.21 6.31
C LEU A 19 -19.41 -30.96 7.62
N ARG A 20 -18.15 -31.23 7.95
CA ARG A 20 -17.80 -31.85 9.24
C ARG A 20 -18.04 -30.94 10.44
N LYS A 21 -17.74 -29.67 10.32
CA LYS A 21 -18.06 -28.65 11.34
C LYS A 21 -19.57 -28.55 11.57
N ASP A 22 -20.35 -28.73 10.52
CA ASP A 22 -21.82 -28.72 10.56
C ASP A 22 -22.42 -30.01 11.15
N GLY A 23 -21.58 -30.94 11.65
CA GLY A 23 -21.96 -32.14 12.34
C GLY A 23 -22.33 -33.33 11.44
N HIS A 24 -21.96 -33.27 10.16
CA HIS A 24 -22.16 -34.40 9.24
C HIS A 24 -21.00 -35.40 9.32
N THR A 25 -21.32 -36.69 9.12
CA THR A 25 -20.34 -37.76 9.07
C THR A 25 -19.90 -38.01 7.64
N ILE A 26 -18.65 -37.72 7.31
CA ILE A 26 -18.12 -38.08 5.97
C ILE A 26 -17.70 -39.55 6.00
N VAL A 27 -18.35 -40.35 5.20
CA VAL A 27 -18.15 -41.80 5.14
C VAL A 27 -17.16 -42.26 4.09
N GLY A 28 -16.79 -41.36 3.19
CA GLY A 28 -15.76 -41.61 2.18
C GLY A 28 -15.53 -40.39 1.33
N VAL A 29 -14.28 -40.22 0.89
CA VAL A 29 -13.84 -39.21 -0.09
C VAL A 29 -13.41 -39.94 -1.34
N PHE A 30 -13.97 -39.57 -2.47
CA PHE A 30 -13.69 -40.14 -3.78
C PHE A 30 -13.06 -39.07 -4.64
N THR A 31 -11.79 -39.29 -5.05
CA THR A 31 -11.03 -38.26 -5.75
C THR A 31 -10.14 -38.85 -6.85
N ILE A 32 -9.37 -37.98 -7.49
CA ILE A 32 -8.43 -38.38 -8.56
C ILE A 32 -7.14 -38.97 -7.98
N PRO A 33 -6.41 -39.75 -8.76
CA PRO A 33 -5.06 -40.25 -8.40
C PRO A 33 -4.07 -39.10 -8.19
N ASP A 34 -3.03 -39.34 -7.41
CA ASP A 34 -1.95 -38.40 -7.19
C ASP A 34 -1.28 -38.04 -8.51
N LYS A 35 -0.97 -36.78 -8.71
CA LYS A 35 -0.29 -36.27 -9.90
C LYS A 35 1.10 -35.78 -9.52
N ASP A 36 2.12 -36.24 -10.22
CA ASP A 36 3.52 -35.87 -9.99
C ASP A 36 3.96 -36.02 -8.51
N GLY A 37 3.48 -37.10 -7.86
CA GLY A 37 3.76 -37.37 -6.45
C GLY A 37 3.05 -36.48 -5.44
N LYS A 38 2.09 -35.63 -5.89
CA LYS A 38 1.29 -34.76 -5.03
C LYS A 38 -0.16 -35.24 -4.97
N ALA A 39 -0.63 -35.48 -3.75
CA ALA A 39 -2.01 -35.83 -3.50
C ALA A 39 -2.91 -34.59 -3.63
N ASP A 40 -4.19 -34.79 -4.00
CA ASP A 40 -5.17 -33.73 -4.02
C ASP A 40 -5.42 -33.15 -2.61
N PRO A 41 -5.61 -31.83 -2.45
CA PRO A 41 -5.84 -31.21 -1.14
C PRO A 41 -6.99 -31.84 -0.35
N LEU A 42 -8.07 -32.25 -1.02
CA LEU A 42 -9.18 -32.94 -0.38
C LEU A 42 -8.77 -34.30 0.16
N ALA A 43 -7.95 -35.07 -0.59
CA ALA A 43 -7.43 -36.35 -0.12
C ALA A 43 -6.53 -36.18 1.13
N VAL A 44 -5.61 -35.23 1.09
CA VAL A 44 -4.70 -34.94 2.23
C VAL A 44 -5.49 -34.63 3.51
N GLU A 45 -6.53 -33.83 3.38
CA GLU A 45 -7.35 -33.44 4.53
C GLU A 45 -8.15 -34.64 5.10
N ALA A 46 -8.76 -35.45 4.23
CA ALA A 46 -9.53 -36.61 4.62
C ALA A 46 -8.63 -37.71 5.25
N GLU A 47 -7.45 -37.95 4.71
CA GLU A 47 -6.46 -38.89 5.25
C GLU A 47 -5.99 -38.44 6.64
N ARG A 48 -5.75 -37.12 6.86
CA ARG A 48 -5.40 -36.54 8.16
C ARG A 48 -6.49 -36.81 9.21
N ASP A 49 -7.73 -36.79 8.79
CA ASP A 49 -8.89 -37.02 9.66
C ASP A 49 -9.28 -38.50 9.79
N ASN A 50 -8.51 -39.42 9.23
CA ASN A 50 -8.76 -40.87 9.18
C ASN A 50 -10.09 -41.23 8.48
N VAL A 51 -10.52 -40.45 7.51
CA VAL A 51 -11.64 -40.76 6.64
C VAL A 51 -11.15 -41.57 5.44
N ALA A 52 -11.89 -42.59 5.03
CA ALA A 52 -11.53 -43.43 3.90
C ALA A 52 -11.43 -42.61 2.60
N VAL A 53 -10.28 -42.70 1.90
CA VAL A 53 -10.03 -42.01 0.65
C VAL A 53 -9.87 -43.01 -0.46
N PHE A 54 -10.65 -42.82 -1.52
CA PHE A 54 -10.66 -43.66 -2.71
C PHE A 54 -10.16 -42.84 -3.91
N LYS A 55 -9.08 -43.25 -4.53
CA LYS A 55 -8.46 -42.54 -5.64
C LYS A 55 -8.65 -43.32 -6.95
N PHE A 56 -9.58 -42.85 -7.80
CA PHE A 56 -9.90 -43.49 -9.06
C PHE A 56 -9.57 -42.61 -10.26
N PRO A 57 -8.90 -43.12 -11.31
CA PRO A 57 -8.66 -42.35 -12.52
C PRO A 57 -9.96 -42.13 -13.33
N ARG A 58 -10.95 -43.00 -13.16
CA ARG A 58 -12.26 -42.91 -13.82
C ARG A 58 -13.29 -43.82 -13.14
N TRP A 59 -14.58 -43.47 -13.28
CA TRP A 59 -15.68 -44.29 -12.80
C TRP A 59 -16.34 -45.15 -13.90
N ARG A 60 -16.09 -44.80 -15.16
CA ARG A 60 -16.68 -45.44 -16.34
C ARG A 60 -15.58 -45.86 -17.35
N LEU A 61 -15.78 -46.93 -18.05
CA LEU A 61 -14.97 -47.33 -19.20
C LEU A 61 -15.89 -47.63 -20.38
N LYS A 62 -15.73 -46.96 -21.53
CA LYS A 62 -16.59 -47.08 -22.73
C LYS A 62 -18.06 -46.92 -22.43
N GLY A 63 -18.40 -45.95 -21.54
CA GLY A 63 -19.79 -45.62 -21.14
C GLY A 63 -20.37 -46.51 -20.05
N GLN A 64 -19.74 -47.61 -19.69
CA GLN A 64 -20.21 -48.52 -18.64
C GLN A 64 -19.51 -48.25 -17.31
N ALA A 65 -20.25 -48.28 -16.21
CA ALA A 65 -19.74 -48.18 -14.88
C ALA A 65 -18.73 -49.30 -14.57
N LEU A 66 -17.66 -48.99 -13.82
CA LEU A 66 -16.73 -49.97 -13.34
C LEU A 66 -17.26 -50.66 -12.07
N PRO A 67 -17.57 -51.98 -12.11
CA PRO A 67 -18.28 -52.66 -11.03
C PRO A 67 -17.52 -52.62 -9.70
N GLU A 68 -16.20 -52.72 -9.72
CA GLU A 68 -15.33 -52.69 -8.53
C GLU A 68 -15.37 -51.30 -7.85
N VAL A 69 -15.42 -50.21 -8.62
CA VAL A 69 -15.50 -48.83 -8.10
C VAL A 69 -16.88 -48.57 -7.48
N VAL A 70 -17.92 -49.00 -8.15
CA VAL A 70 -19.31 -48.89 -7.66
C VAL A 70 -19.51 -49.72 -6.39
N ALA A 71 -18.90 -50.91 -6.32
CA ALA A 71 -18.97 -51.76 -5.12
C ALA A 71 -18.28 -51.11 -3.91
N GLN A 72 -17.08 -50.53 -4.09
CA GLN A 72 -16.39 -49.83 -3.04
C GLN A 72 -17.18 -48.61 -2.56
N TYR A 73 -17.79 -47.85 -3.47
CA TYR A 73 -18.64 -46.74 -3.13
C TYR A 73 -19.86 -47.20 -2.30
N LYS A 74 -20.62 -48.21 -2.75
CA LYS A 74 -21.80 -48.73 -2.07
C LYS A 74 -21.51 -49.24 -0.66
N ALA A 75 -20.32 -49.79 -0.44
CA ALA A 75 -19.89 -50.25 0.86
C ALA A 75 -19.74 -49.13 1.93
N THR A 76 -19.65 -47.87 1.53
CA THR A 76 -19.57 -46.72 2.46
C THR A 76 -20.89 -46.43 3.14
N GLY A 77 -22.01 -46.80 2.55
CA GLY A 77 -23.36 -46.57 3.06
C GLY A 77 -23.67 -45.06 3.15
N ALA A 78 -23.32 -44.29 2.13
CA ALA A 78 -23.64 -42.88 2.05
C ALA A 78 -25.12 -42.64 1.89
N GLU A 79 -25.66 -41.67 2.59
CA GLU A 79 -27.07 -41.21 2.54
C GLU A 79 -27.24 -40.03 1.58
N LEU A 80 -26.17 -39.30 1.28
CA LEU A 80 -26.12 -38.17 0.35
C LEU A 80 -24.74 -38.14 -0.34
N ASN A 81 -24.71 -37.86 -1.64
CA ASN A 81 -23.50 -37.47 -2.34
C ASN A 81 -23.41 -35.97 -2.47
N VAL A 82 -22.24 -35.40 -2.16
CA VAL A 82 -21.89 -33.99 -2.42
C VAL A 82 -20.74 -33.94 -3.40
N LEU A 83 -20.98 -33.29 -4.55
CA LEU A 83 -20.02 -33.13 -5.62
C LEU A 83 -19.60 -31.64 -5.70
N PRO A 84 -18.65 -31.20 -4.85
CA PRO A 84 -18.28 -29.77 -4.78
C PRO A 84 -17.51 -29.29 -6.01
N PHE A 85 -16.61 -30.11 -6.52
CA PHE A 85 -15.90 -29.89 -7.77
C PHE A 85 -15.48 -31.27 -8.30
N CYS A 86 -16.14 -31.73 -9.35
CA CYS A 86 -15.91 -33.05 -9.92
C CYS A 86 -15.58 -32.96 -11.40
N SER A 87 -14.41 -33.42 -11.81
CA SER A 87 -13.98 -33.48 -13.23
C SER A 87 -14.29 -34.80 -13.90
N GLN A 88 -14.90 -35.73 -13.18
CA GLN A 88 -15.18 -37.09 -13.65
C GLN A 88 -16.67 -37.28 -13.87
N PHE A 89 -17.02 -38.10 -14.85
CA PHE A 89 -18.42 -38.56 -15.09
C PHE A 89 -18.79 -39.67 -14.14
N ILE A 90 -19.67 -39.40 -13.20
CA ILE A 90 -20.15 -40.36 -12.20
C ILE A 90 -21.28 -41.18 -12.80
N PRO A 91 -21.35 -42.50 -12.64
CA PRO A 91 -22.42 -43.33 -13.16
C PRO A 91 -23.71 -43.14 -12.35
N MET A 92 -24.87 -43.31 -13.02
CA MET A 92 -26.17 -43.17 -12.39
C MET A 92 -26.38 -44.15 -11.23
N GLU A 93 -25.76 -45.31 -11.27
CA GLU A 93 -25.75 -46.33 -10.20
C GLU A 93 -25.11 -45.78 -8.89
N VAL A 94 -24.35 -44.71 -8.98
CA VAL A 94 -23.75 -43.96 -7.83
C VAL A 94 -24.59 -42.74 -7.51
N ILE A 95 -25.01 -42.01 -8.52
CA ILE A 95 -25.84 -40.77 -8.38
C ILE A 95 -27.17 -41.07 -7.68
N ASP A 96 -27.88 -42.13 -8.08
CA ASP A 96 -29.20 -42.48 -7.56
C ASP A 96 -29.14 -43.38 -6.33
N HIS A 97 -27.97 -43.84 -5.93
CA HIS A 97 -27.85 -44.80 -4.83
C HIS A 97 -28.21 -44.22 -3.45
N PRO A 98 -27.76 -43.02 -3.07
CA PRO A 98 -28.04 -42.51 -1.73
C PRO A 98 -29.54 -42.18 -1.51
N GLN A 99 -30.03 -42.43 -0.31
CA GLN A 99 -31.40 -42.13 0.07
C GLN A 99 -31.84 -40.70 -0.24
N HIS A 100 -30.92 -39.73 -0.06
CA HIS A 100 -31.20 -38.31 -0.30
C HIS A 100 -30.67 -37.84 -1.66
N GLY A 101 -30.19 -38.76 -2.52
CA GLY A 101 -29.69 -38.43 -3.86
C GLY A 101 -28.28 -37.80 -3.89
N SER A 102 -28.01 -37.07 -4.95
CA SER A 102 -26.71 -36.45 -5.20
C SER A 102 -26.87 -34.97 -5.58
N ILE A 103 -26.04 -34.11 -5.04
CA ILE A 103 -25.98 -32.67 -5.37
C ILE A 103 -24.64 -32.25 -5.93
N ILE A 104 -24.68 -31.32 -6.88
CA ILE A 104 -23.52 -30.81 -7.60
C ILE A 104 -23.47 -29.29 -7.40
N TYR A 105 -22.26 -28.77 -7.14
CA TYR A 105 -21.97 -27.35 -7.22
C TYR A 105 -21.55 -27.00 -8.65
N HIS A 106 -22.17 -25.98 -9.26
CA HIS A 106 -21.82 -25.46 -10.57
C HIS A 106 -21.61 -23.93 -10.53
N PRO A 107 -20.48 -23.39 -11.01
CA PRO A 107 -20.15 -21.97 -10.85
C PRO A 107 -20.79 -21.09 -11.94
N SER A 108 -22.10 -21.24 -12.17
CA SER A 108 -22.91 -20.36 -12.99
C SER A 108 -24.35 -20.29 -12.47
N LEU A 109 -25.12 -19.34 -13.00
CA LEU A 109 -26.54 -19.22 -12.78
C LEU A 109 -27.27 -20.11 -13.79
N LEU A 110 -27.43 -21.40 -13.48
CA LEU A 110 -28.19 -22.34 -14.35
C LEU A 110 -29.58 -21.82 -14.65
N PRO A 111 -30.08 -21.95 -15.89
CA PRO A 111 -29.63 -22.83 -16.96
C PRO A 111 -28.52 -22.26 -17.87
N ARG A 112 -27.98 -21.09 -17.56
CA ARG A 112 -26.88 -20.49 -18.36
C ARG A 112 -25.54 -21.16 -18.05
N HIS A 113 -24.70 -21.30 -19.10
CA HIS A 113 -23.34 -21.83 -19.01
C HIS A 113 -23.24 -23.23 -18.40
N ARG A 114 -24.12 -24.15 -18.87
CA ARG A 114 -23.98 -25.57 -18.60
C ARG A 114 -22.71 -26.11 -19.24
N GLY A 115 -22.06 -27.04 -18.59
CA GLY A 115 -20.83 -27.67 -19.05
C GLY A 115 -19.56 -27.07 -18.46
N ALA A 116 -18.44 -27.27 -19.14
CA ALA A 116 -17.14 -26.89 -18.62
C ALA A 116 -16.83 -25.40 -18.79
N SER A 117 -15.94 -24.86 -17.95
CA SER A 117 -15.47 -23.47 -18.02
C SER A 117 -16.55 -22.40 -17.83
N ALA A 118 -17.57 -22.69 -17.03
CA ALA A 118 -18.73 -21.81 -16.82
C ALA A 118 -18.35 -20.38 -16.39
N ILE A 119 -17.33 -20.21 -15.54
CA ILE A 119 -16.83 -18.89 -15.09
C ILE A 119 -16.25 -18.11 -16.27
N ASN A 120 -15.46 -18.78 -17.12
CA ASN A 120 -14.90 -18.15 -18.32
C ASN A 120 -16.03 -17.63 -19.21
N TRP A 121 -17.05 -18.44 -19.45
CA TRP A 121 -18.15 -18.09 -20.34
C TRP A 121 -19.04 -16.99 -19.80
N THR A 122 -19.29 -16.96 -18.50
CA THR A 122 -19.97 -15.81 -17.84
C THR A 122 -19.27 -14.49 -18.17
N LEU A 123 -17.93 -14.45 -18.13
CA LEU A 123 -17.15 -13.26 -18.43
C LEU A 123 -17.07 -12.98 -19.94
N ILE A 124 -16.87 -14.00 -20.76
CA ILE A 124 -16.77 -13.91 -22.23
C ILE A 124 -18.06 -13.33 -22.82
N HIS A 125 -19.21 -13.78 -22.35
CA HIS A 125 -20.50 -13.27 -22.81
C HIS A 125 -20.81 -11.86 -22.28
N GLY A 126 -20.01 -11.35 -21.33
CA GLY A 126 -20.22 -10.03 -20.74
C GLY A 126 -21.45 -9.95 -19.84
N ASP A 127 -21.81 -11.05 -19.22
CA ASP A 127 -22.94 -11.11 -18.29
C ASP A 127 -22.74 -10.10 -17.17
N LYS A 128 -23.80 -9.39 -16.80
CA LYS A 128 -23.77 -8.41 -15.72
C LYS A 128 -23.98 -9.05 -14.35
N LYS A 129 -24.53 -10.26 -14.32
CA LYS A 129 -24.71 -11.09 -13.14
C LYS A 129 -24.00 -12.42 -13.35
N GLY A 130 -23.25 -12.84 -12.33
CA GLY A 130 -22.66 -14.17 -12.21
C GLY A 130 -23.15 -14.83 -10.94
N GLY A 131 -22.67 -16.01 -10.65
CA GLY A 131 -23.04 -16.71 -9.44
C GLY A 131 -22.78 -18.19 -9.52
N PHE A 132 -23.43 -18.94 -8.63
CA PHE A 132 -23.35 -20.39 -8.62
C PHE A 132 -24.72 -21.03 -8.35
N THR A 133 -24.82 -22.26 -8.74
CA THR A 133 -26.01 -23.11 -8.52
C THR A 133 -25.59 -24.41 -7.84
N VAL A 134 -26.27 -24.79 -6.76
CA VAL A 134 -26.26 -26.15 -6.24
C VAL A 134 -27.52 -26.81 -6.76
N PHE A 135 -27.41 -27.95 -7.45
CA PHE A 135 -28.52 -28.62 -8.10
C PHE A 135 -28.44 -30.13 -7.89
N TRP A 136 -29.58 -30.79 -8.08
CA TRP A 136 -29.70 -32.24 -8.01
C TRP A 136 -29.10 -32.88 -9.24
N ALA A 137 -28.21 -33.83 -9.08
CA ALA A 137 -27.65 -34.53 -10.22
C ALA A 137 -28.73 -35.37 -10.97
N ASP A 138 -28.64 -35.35 -12.30
CA ASP A 138 -29.46 -36.19 -13.20
C ASP A 138 -28.56 -36.80 -14.31
N ASP A 139 -29.17 -37.43 -15.31
CA ASP A 139 -28.45 -38.08 -16.43
C ASP A 139 -27.99 -37.08 -17.51
N GLY A 140 -28.34 -35.81 -17.37
CA GLY A 140 -27.97 -34.76 -18.32
C GLY A 140 -26.70 -34.00 -17.88
N LEU A 141 -26.20 -33.13 -18.78
CA LEU A 141 -25.09 -32.25 -18.48
C LEU A 141 -25.60 -31.00 -17.80
N ASP A 142 -25.50 -30.92 -16.48
CA ASP A 142 -25.93 -29.80 -15.63
C ASP A 142 -27.42 -29.40 -15.81
N THR A 143 -28.29 -30.37 -16.02
CA THR A 143 -29.71 -30.19 -16.34
C THR A 143 -30.65 -30.42 -15.17
N GLY A 144 -30.18 -31.00 -14.09
CA GLY A 144 -30.98 -31.37 -12.95
C GLY A 144 -31.65 -30.21 -12.22
N PRO A 145 -32.66 -30.48 -11.39
CA PRO A 145 -33.41 -29.42 -10.70
C PRO A 145 -32.53 -28.58 -9.75
N ILE A 146 -32.76 -27.26 -9.72
CA ILE A 146 -32.08 -26.34 -8.85
C ILE A 146 -32.53 -26.57 -7.40
N LEU A 147 -31.53 -26.66 -6.48
CA LEU A 147 -31.75 -26.71 -5.06
C LEU A 147 -31.50 -25.34 -4.42
N LEU A 148 -30.39 -24.68 -4.77
CA LEU A 148 -30.00 -23.37 -4.25
C LEU A 148 -29.22 -22.61 -5.33
N GLN A 149 -29.48 -21.31 -5.44
CA GLN A 149 -28.75 -20.44 -6.36
C GLN A 149 -28.42 -19.10 -5.68
N ARG A 150 -27.21 -18.60 -5.90
CA ARG A 150 -26.79 -17.26 -5.41
C ARG A 150 -26.14 -16.50 -6.53
N GLU A 151 -26.45 -15.21 -6.62
CA GLU A 151 -25.91 -14.31 -7.63
C GLU A 151 -25.01 -13.23 -7.04
N CYS A 152 -24.13 -12.70 -7.88
CA CYS A 152 -23.34 -11.50 -7.62
C CYS A 152 -23.24 -10.64 -8.88
N ASP A 153 -22.89 -9.36 -8.70
CA ASP A 153 -22.54 -8.50 -9.83
C ASP A 153 -21.20 -8.93 -10.42
N VAL A 154 -21.11 -8.91 -11.76
CA VAL A 154 -19.87 -9.04 -12.50
C VAL A 154 -19.32 -7.64 -12.73
N GLU A 155 -18.18 -7.33 -12.12
CA GLU A 155 -17.53 -6.03 -12.25
C GLU A 155 -16.88 -5.86 -13.62
N ALA A 156 -16.68 -4.59 -14.04
CA ALA A 156 -16.19 -4.26 -15.38
C ALA A 156 -14.87 -4.94 -15.75
N ASN A 157 -13.96 -5.10 -14.79
CA ASN A 157 -12.64 -5.69 -14.97
C ASN A 157 -12.48 -7.04 -14.25
N ASP A 158 -13.58 -7.70 -13.86
CA ASP A 158 -13.47 -9.02 -13.27
C ASP A 158 -12.81 -10.01 -14.23
N THR A 159 -11.87 -10.78 -13.70
CA THR A 159 -11.30 -11.96 -14.34
C THR A 159 -11.84 -13.22 -13.68
N VAL A 160 -11.55 -14.39 -14.25
CA VAL A 160 -11.90 -15.68 -13.63
C VAL A 160 -11.38 -15.75 -12.18
N SER A 161 -10.16 -15.26 -11.94
CA SER A 161 -9.55 -15.29 -10.62
C SER A 161 -10.23 -14.33 -9.63
N THR A 162 -10.61 -13.13 -10.05
CA THR A 162 -11.19 -12.13 -9.14
C THR A 162 -12.58 -12.51 -8.70
N ILE A 163 -13.47 -12.87 -9.63
CA ILE A 163 -14.82 -13.28 -9.28
C ILE A 163 -14.86 -14.59 -8.49
N TYR A 164 -13.93 -15.54 -8.79
CA TYR A 164 -13.78 -16.77 -8.04
C TYR A 164 -13.41 -16.50 -6.58
N LYS A 165 -12.37 -15.71 -6.34
CA LYS A 165 -11.89 -15.39 -4.98
C LYS A 165 -12.88 -14.52 -4.19
N ARG A 166 -13.50 -13.55 -4.85
CA ARG A 166 -14.41 -12.60 -4.22
C ARG A 166 -15.74 -13.22 -3.82
N PHE A 167 -16.30 -14.13 -4.64
CA PHE A 167 -17.65 -14.62 -4.43
C PHE A 167 -17.78 -16.15 -4.59
N LEU A 168 -17.37 -16.72 -5.73
CA LEU A 168 -17.69 -18.11 -6.05
C LEU A 168 -17.07 -19.11 -5.08
N PHE A 169 -15.87 -18.85 -4.57
CA PHE A 169 -15.22 -19.70 -3.59
C PHE A 169 -15.86 -19.56 -2.20
N PRO A 170 -15.84 -18.37 -1.53
CA PRO A 170 -16.34 -18.27 -0.17
C PRO A 170 -17.84 -18.53 -0.04
N GLU A 171 -18.66 -17.95 -0.92
CA GLU A 171 -20.12 -18.14 -0.89
C GLU A 171 -20.54 -19.50 -1.47
N GLY A 172 -19.75 -20.06 -2.39
CA GLY A 172 -20.01 -21.40 -2.92
C GLY A 172 -19.81 -22.49 -1.88
N VAL A 173 -18.76 -22.40 -1.04
CA VAL A 173 -18.55 -23.31 0.10
C VAL A 173 -19.75 -23.22 1.05
N LYS A 174 -20.12 -22.02 1.48
CA LYS A 174 -21.29 -21.78 2.35
C LYS A 174 -22.60 -22.30 1.72
N GLY A 175 -22.83 -21.96 0.46
CA GLY A 175 -24.03 -22.36 -0.26
C GLY A 175 -24.16 -23.89 -0.41
N THR A 176 -23.03 -24.60 -0.59
CA THR A 176 -23.03 -26.06 -0.64
C THR A 176 -23.42 -26.66 0.72
N VAL A 177 -22.90 -26.12 1.82
CA VAL A 177 -23.26 -26.55 3.18
C VAL A 177 -24.72 -26.23 3.51
N ASP A 178 -25.20 -25.05 3.12
CA ASP A 178 -26.61 -24.65 3.31
C ASP A 178 -27.54 -25.54 2.51
N ALA A 179 -27.16 -25.96 1.30
CA ALA A 179 -27.91 -26.94 0.51
C ALA A 179 -28.02 -28.29 1.26
N VAL A 180 -26.95 -28.75 1.88
CA VAL A 180 -26.95 -29.96 2.69
C VAL A 180 -27.84 -29.81 3.94
N ARG A 181 -27.84 -28.66 4.58
CA ARG A 181 -28.75 -28.36 5.71
C ARG A 181 -30.22 -28.44 5.28
N LEU A 182 -30.56 -27.83 4.13
CA LEU A 182 -31.94 -27.90 3.59
C LEU A 182 -32.38 -29.33 3.34
N ILE A 183 -31.47 -30.18 2.87
CA ILE A 183 -31.74 -31.61 2.68
C ILE A 183 -31.96 -32.30 4.03
N ALA A 184 -31.10 -32.05 5.01
CA ALA A 184 -31.19 -32.63 6.35
C ALA A 184 -32.51 -32.25 7.05
N GLU A 185 -32.98 -31.04 6.81
CA GLU A 185 -34.25 -30.52 7.37
C GLU A 185 -35.50 -30.96 6.57
N GLY A 186 -35.34 -31.65 5.45
CA GLY A 186 -36.45 -32.03 4.56
C GLY A 186 -37.10 -30.84 3.84
N LYS A 187 -36.38 -29.72 3.71
CA LYS A 187 -36.86 -28.47 3.09
C LYS A 187 -36.20 -28.18 1.73
N ALA A 188 -35.39 -29.08 1.20
CA ALA A 188 -34.67 -28.88 -0.04
C ALA A 188 -35.61 -28.82 -1.24
N PRO A 189 -35.68 -27.71 -2.00
CA PRO A 189 -36.51 -27.61 -3.19
C PRO A 189 -35.93 -28.42 -4.35
N ARG A 190 -36.78 -28.69 -5.33
CA ARG A 190 -36.45 -29.27 -6.64
C ARG A 190 -37.09 -28.42 -7.72
N ILE A 191 -36.44 -27.33 -8.07
CA ILE A 191 -36.95 -26.35 -9.04
C ILE A 191 -36.44 -26.73 -10.41
N THR A 192 -37.37 -27.13 -11.30
CA THR A 192 -37.02 -27.47 -12.69
C THR A 192 -36.35 -26.30 -13.38
N GLN A 193 -35.19 -26.53 -14.01
CA GLN A 193 -34.50 -25.49 -14.77
C GLN A 193 -35.36 -25.05 -15.97
N PRO A 194 -35.51 -23.72 -16.23
CA PRO A 194 -36.16 -23.25 -17.41
C PRO A 194 -35.39 -23.64 -18.68
N THR A 195 -36.12 -23.88 -19.77
CA THR A 195 -35.51 -24.13 -21.10
C THR A 195 -35.08 -22.84 -21.77
N GLU A 196 -35.77 -21.75 -21.48
CA GLU A 196 -35.42 -20.41 -21.95
C GLU A 196 -34.15 -19.91 -21.32
N GLY A 197 -33.23 -19.38 -22.14
CA GLY A 197 -31.91 -18.88 -21.69
C GLY A 197 -30.88 -19.97 -21.38
N ALA A 198 -31.18 -21.24 -21.62
CA ALA A 198 -30.27 -22.34 -21.44
C ALA A 198 -29.16 -22.28 -22.50
N THR A 199 -27.89 -22.36 -22.05
CA THR A 199 -26.73 -22.44 -22.93
C THR A 199 -25.82 -23.61 -22.56
N TYR A 200 -25.08 -24.11 -23.55
CA TYR A 200 -24.14 -25.23 -23.39
C TYR A 200 -22.82 -24.78 -23.94
N GLU A 201 -21.80 -24.82 -23.12
CA GLU A 201 -20.51 -24.23 -23.43
C GLU A 201 -19.39 -25.27 -23.43
N CYS A 202 -18.44 -25.11 -24.36
CA CYS A 202 -17.30 -25.99 -24.43
C CYS A 202 -16.22 -25.60 -23.41
N ILE A 203 -15.31 -26.57 -23.12
CA ILE A 203 -14.14 -26.28 -22.30
C ILE A 203 -13.21 -25.26 -23.00
N GLN A 204 -12.80 -24.23 -22.31
CA GLN A 204 -11.80 -23.28 -22.78
C GLN A 204 -10.41 -23.90 -22.73
N LYS A 205 -9.72 -23.92 -23.88
CA LYS A 205 -8.37 -24.43 -24.06
C LYS A 205 -7.54 -23.44 -24.85
N LYS A 206 -6.22 -23.59 -24.81
CA LYS A 206 -5.31 -22.72 -25.56
C LYS A 206 -5.66 -22.61 -27.05
N ASP A 207 -6.08 -23.72 -27.67
CA ASP A 207 -6.35 -23.76 -29.09
C ASP A 207 -7.62 -23.01 -29.50
N ASN A 208 -8.61 -22.90 -28.61
CA ASN A 208 -9.86 -22.20 -28.88
C ASN A 208 -9.95 -20.80 -28.20
N SER A 209 -8.85 -20.30 -27.64
CA SER A 209 -8.80 -18.97 -27.00
C SER A 209 -8.15 -17.89 -27.87
N GLN A 210 -8.01 -18.12 -29.18
CA GLN A 210 -7.57 -17.10 -30.13
C GLN A 210 -8.58 -15.94 -30.16
N ILE A 211 -8.08 -14.71 -30.23
CA ILE A 211 -8.92 -13.50 -30.29
C ILE A 211 -9.48 -13.36 -31.72
N ASP A 212 -10.81 -13.23 -31.81
CA ASP A 212 -11.48 -12.76 -33.03
C ASP A 212 -11.57 -11.23 -32.98
N TRP A 213 -10.88 -10.59 -33.90
CA TRP A 213 -10.82 -9.13 -33.99
C TRP A 213 -12.04 -8.48 -34.65
N ASN A 214 -12.92 -9.28 -35.28
CA ASN A 214 -14.16 -8.78 -35.91
C ASN A 214 -15.28 -8.58 -34.86
N GLN A 215 -14.94 -8.01 -33.71
CA GLN A 215 -15.83 -7.77 -32.59
C GLN A 215 -15.63 -6.37 -32.00
N PRO A 216 -16.63 -5.80 -31.31
CA PRO A 216 -16.49 -4.56 -30.57
C PRO A 216 -15.42 -4.67 -29.46
N ALA A 217 -14.82 -3.54 -29.08
CA ALA A 217 -13.79 -3.51 -28.03
C ALA A 217 -14.23 -4.15 -26.70
N GLU A 218 -15.50 -4.01 -26.34
CA GLU A 218 -16.07 -4.65 -25.14
C GLU A 218 -16.04 -6.18 -25.24
N ALA A 219 -16.35 -6.74 -26.40
CA ALA A 219 -16.32 -8.18 -26.61
C ALA A 219 -14.87 -8.71 -26.60
N VAL A 220 -13.92 -8.00 -27.20
CA VAL A 220 -12.49 -8.33 -27.14
C VAL A 220 -11.99 -8.26 -25.69
N HIS A 221 -12.37 -7.23 -24.95
CA HIS A 221 -12.07 -7.13 -23.53
C HIS A 221 -12.63 -8.31 -22.72
N ASN A 222 -13.90 -8.64 -22.96
CA ASN A 222 -14.57 -9.78 -22.30
C ASN A 222 -13.86 -11.11 -22.63
N TRP A 223 -13.40 -11.28 -23.88
CA TRP A 223 -12.66 -12.46 -24.30
C TRP A 223 -11.33 -12.57 -23.57
N ILE A 224 -10.59 -11.45 -23.45
CA ILE A 224 -9.29 -11.44 -22.75
C ILE A 224 -9.49 -11.70 -21.26
N ARG A 225 -10.39 -10.98 -20.57
CA ARG A 225 -10.60 -11.15 -19.12
C ARG A 225 -11.23 -12.50 -18.76
N GLY A 226 -12.06 -13.06 -19.63
CA GLY A 226 -12.66 -14.38 -19.46
C GLY A 226 -11.69 -15.54 -19.67
N ASN A 227 -10.57 -15.30 -20.35
CA ASN A 227 -9.46 -16.25 -20.54
C ASN A 227 -8.21 -15.85 -19.75
N ASP A 228 -8.27 -14.86 -18.86
CA ASP A 228 -7.13 -14.35 -18.13
C ASP A 228 -6.45 -15.45 -17.30
N LYS A 229 -5.12 -15.56 -17.46
CA LYS A 229 -4.21 -16.59 -16.96
C LYS A 229 -4.40 -17.98 -17.56
N VAL A 230 -5.60 -18.52 -17.55
CA VAL A 230 -5.87 -19.88 -18.04
C VAL A 230 -7.19 -19.90 -18.84
N PRO A 231 -7.14 -20.30 -20.12
CA PRO A 231 -5.99 -20.70 -20.94
C PRO A 231 -5.13 -19.58 -21.48
N GLY A 232 -5.56 -18.31 -21.36
CA GLY A 232 -4.94 -17.11 -21.90
C GLY A 232 -5.38 -16.81 -23.33
N ALA A 233 -6.04 -15.65 -23.54
CA ALA A 233 -6.43 -15.17 -24.86
C ALA A 233 -5.17 -14.79 -25.67
N TRP A 234 -5.09 -15.21 -26.93
CA TRP A 234 -3.91 -15.01 -27.74
C TRP A 234 -4.22 -14.54 -29.17
N ALA A 235 -3.23 -13.90 -29.78
CA ALA A 235 -3.23 -13.60 -31.21
C ALA A 235 -1.81 -13.78 -31.77
N THR A 236 -1.68 -13.73 -33.11
CA THR A 236 -0.38 -13.71 -33.77
C THR A 236 0.10 -12.27 -33.93
N VAL A 237 1.31 -12.01 -33.45
CA VAL A 237 2.01 -10.71 -33.54
C VAL A 237 3.39 -11.02 -34.08
N ASP A 238 3.78 -10.37 -35.16
CA ASP A 238 5.07 -10.60 -35.85
C ASP A 238 5.36 -12.10 -36.14
N GLY A 239 4.30 -12.85 -36.53
CA GLY A 239 4.39 -14.28 -36.82
C GLY A 239 4.52 -15.19 -35.59
N GLN A 240 4.46 -14.64 -34.38
CA GLN A 240 4.54 -15.39 -33.13
C GLN A 240 3.23 -15.32 -32.34
N ARG A 241 2.94 -16.38 -31.60
CA ARG A 241 1.79 -16.42 -30.69
C ARG A 241 2.09 -15.58 -29.46
N VAL A 242 1.31 -14.52 -29.25
CA VAL A 242 1.37 -13.66 -28.05
C VAL A 242 0.07 -13.79 -27.28
N THR A 243 0.18 -14.00 -25.97
CA THR A 243 -0.97 -14.09 -25.07
C THR A 243 -1.13 -12.77 -24.32
N PHE A 244 -2.39 -12.30 -24.17
CA PHE A 244 -2.74 -11.00 -23.61
C PHE A 244 -3.38 -11.16 -22.24
N PHE A 245 -3.01 -10.28 -21.27
CA PHE A 245 -3.50 -10.33 -19.91
C PHE A 245 -3.76 -8.95 -19.33
N GLY A 246 -4.72 -8.86 -18.41
CA GLY A 246 -5.02 -7.65 -17.67
C GLY A 246 -5.59 -6.54 -18.56
N SER A 247 -6.69 -6.84 -19.28
CA SER A 247 -7.33 -5.84 -20.14
C SER A 247 -8.32 -4.95 -19.37
N SER A 248 -8.50 -3.72 -19.83
CA SER A 248 -9.52 -2.77 -19.37
C SER A 248 -10.00 -1.89 -20.52
N LEU A 249 -11.28 -1.51 -20.50
CA LEU A 249 -11.81 -0.56 -21.49
C LEU A 249 -11.29 0.84 -21.23
N VAL A 250 -10.99 1.58 -22.30
CA VAL A 250 -10.50 2.96 -22.22
C VAL A 250 -11.66 3.91 -22.53
N ALA A 251 -11.84 4.93 -21.68
CA ALA A 251 -12.82 5.99 -21.93
C ALA A 251 -12.48 6.76 -23.22
N SER A 252 -13.50 7.27 -23.92
CA SER A 252 -13.33 8.03 -25.15
C SER A 252 -12.45 9.27 -24.90
N GLY A 253 -11.29 9.35 -25.57
CA GLY A 253 -10.34 10.46 -25.45
C GLY A 253 -9.35 10.48 -26.62
N ALA A 254 -8.46 11.46 -26.63
CA ALA A 254 -7.39 11.51 -27.61
C ALA A 254 -6.47 10.29 -27.47
N LEU A 255 -6.13 9.66 -28.59
CA LEU A 255 -5.24 8.50 -28.59
C LEU A 255 -3.83 8.93 -28.13
N PRO A 256 -3.25 8.23 -27.15
CA PRO A 256 -1.90 8.54 -26.71
C PRO A 256 -0.89 8.27 -27.83
N LYS A 257 0.20 9.03 -27.85
CA LYS A 257 1.33 8.77 -28.75
C LYS A 257 2.03 7.47 -28.30
N GLY A 258 2.30 6.58 -29.28
CA GLY A 258 2.97 5.31 -29.02
C GLY A 258 3.47 4.70 -30.32
N GLN A 259 4.14 3.56 -30.22
CA GLN A 259 4.66 2.81 -31.37
C GLN A 259 3.57 1.85 -31.88
N PRO A 260 3.32 1.82 -33.21
CA PRO A 260 2.35 0.87 -33.76
C PRO A 260 2.89 -0.56 -33.70
N LEU A 261 1.98 -1.51 -33.43
CA LEU A 261 2.24 -2.95 -33.37
C LEU A 261 1.25 -3.67 -34.28
N GLU A 262 1.75 -4.32 -35.33
CA GLU A 262 0.92 -5.08 -36.25
C GLU A 262 0.45 -6.38 -35.58
N ILE A 263 -0.86 -6.61 -35.64
CA ILE A 263 -1.50 -7.81 -35.06
C ILE A 263 -2.32 -8.47 -36.16
N GLU A 264 -2.04 -9.74 -36.41
CA GLU A 264 -2.69 -10.49 -37.48
C GLU A 264 -4.21 -10.57 -37.25
N GLY A 265 -4.96 -10.18 -38.27
CA GLY A 265 -6.42 -10.19 -38.27
C GLY A 265 -7.06 -8.95 -37.62
N ALA A 266 -6.32 -8.08 -36.96
CA ALA A 266 -6.84 -6.83 -36.43
C ALA A 266 -7.12 -5.80 -37.53
N SER A 267 -8.19 -5.01 -37.43
CA SER A 267 -8.58 -4.02 -38.39
C SER A 267 -7.63 -2.82 -38.48
N ARG A 268 -6.83 -2.61 -37.46
CA ARG A 268 -5.79 -1.59 -37.37
C ARG A 268 -4.72 -2.00 -36.36
N PRO A 269 -3.47 -1.47 -36.49
CA PRO A 269 -2.40 -1.76 -35.53
C PRO A 269 -2.76 -1.40 -34.10
N GLY A 270 -2.29 -2.20 -33.15
CA GLY A 270 -2.23 -1.80 -31.75
C GLY A 270 -1.23 -0.66 -31.54
N ILE A 271 -1.32 0.04 -30.43
CA ILE A 271 -0.39 1.12 -30.06
C ILE A 271 0.27 0.76 -28.74
N VAL A 272 1.57 0.51 -28.77
CA VAL A 272 2.38 0.29 -27.54
C VAL A 272 2.69 1.65 -26.95
N THR A 273 2.24 1.84 -25.72
CA THR A 273 2.42 3.06 -24.92
C THR A 273 3.13 2.69 -23.62
N LYS A 274 3.60 3.65 -22.85
CA LYS A 274 4.16 3.41 -21.51
C LYS A 274 3.16 2.71 -20.57
N ALA A 275 1.86 2.96 -20.72
CA ALA A 275 0.80 2.37 -19.89
C ALA A 275 0.42 0.93 -20.29
N GLY A 276 0.87 0.44 -21.44
CA GLY A 276 0.56 -0.86 -21.99
C GLY A 276 0.26 -0.82 -23.49
N LEU A 277 -0.31 -1.92 -24.00
CA LEU A 277 -0.71 -2.06 -25.40
C LEU A 277 -2.19 -1.67 -25.56
N MET A 278 -2.46 -0.63 -26.31
CA MET A 278 -3.81 -0.28 -26.75
C MET A 278 -4.22 -1.12 -27.97
N LEU A 279 -5.35 -1.76 -27.84
CA LEU A 279 -6.00 -2.54 -28.88
C LEU A 279 -7.34 -1.88 -29.28
N PHE A 280 -7.90 -2.29 -30.38
CA PHE A 280 -9.11 -1.67 -30.91
C PHE A 280 -10.09 -2.73 -31.41
N GLY A 281 -11.38 -2.56 -31.04
CA GLY A 281 -12.44 -3.32 -31.63
C GLY A 281 -12.84 -2.80 -33.03
N ASN A 282 -13.70 -3.55 -33.73
CA ASN A 282 -14.27 -3.13 -35.01
C ASN A 282 -15.17 -1.89 -34.90
N ASP A 283 -15.60 -1.54 -33.66
CA ASP A 283 -16.36 -0.32 -33.33
C ASP A 283 -15.44 0.91 -33.13
N GLY A 284 -14.14 0.76 -33.32
CA GLY A 284 -13.14 1.82 -33.17
C GLY A 284 -12.84 2.26 -31.73
N LYS A 285 -13.53 1.68 -30.75
CA LYS A 285 -13.20 1.92 -29.33
C LYS A 285 -11.94 1.19 -28.93
N ALA A 286 -11.30 1.69 -27.87
CA ALA A 286 -10.03 1.17 -27.39
C ALA A 286 -10.17 0.36 -26.10
N LEU A 287 -9.27 -0.61 -25.96
CA LEU A 287 -8.99 -1.29 -24.70
C LEU A 287 -7.48 -1.29 -24.45
N LEU A 288 -7.10 -1.26 -23.18
CA LEU A 288 -5.70 -1.31 -22.74
C LEU A 288 -5.38 -2.71 -22.23
N VAL A 289 -4.28 -3.28 -22.66
CA VAL A 289 -3.71 -4.56 -22.15
C VAL A 289 -2.43 -4.26 -21.39
N LYS A 290 -2.33 -4.76 -20.16
CA LYS A 290 -1.19 -4.47 -19.26
C LYS A 290 0.00 -5.39 -19.51
N ASN A 291 -0.24 -6.67 -19.76
CA ASN A 291 0.83 -7.67 -19.85
C ASN A 291 0.69 -8.56 -21.08
N LEU A 292 1.83 -9.00 -21.61
CA LEU A 292 1.96 -9.91 -22.75
C LEU A 292 2.84 -11.11 -22.36
N GLN A 293 2.58 -12.26 -22.97
CA GLN A 293 3.44 -13.44 -22.85
C GLN A 293 3.71 -14.01 -24.22
N MET A 294 4.97 -14.09 -24.61
CA MET A 294 5.41 -14.75 -25.84
C MET A 294 5.26 -16.26 -25.74
N ALA A 295 5.24 -16.98 -26.86
CA ALA A 295 4.89 -18.42 -26.93
C ALA A 295 5.64 -19.32 -25.93
N GLU A 296 6.89 -19.03 -25.64
CA GLU A 296 7.76 -19.79 -24.71
C GLU A 296 8.46 -18.88 -23.69
N GLY A 297 7.99 -17.64 -23.53
CA GLY A 297 8.64 -16.61 -22.74
C GLY A 297 7.96 -16.32 -21.40
N LYS A 298 8.64 -15.48 -20.60
CA LYS A 298 8.08 -14.86 -19.41
C LYS A 298 6.98 -13.87 -19.79
N MET A 299 6.09 -13.60 -18.86
CA MET A 299 5.15 -12.50 -18.97
C MET A 299 5.90 -11.17 -18.84
N ILE A 300 5.67 -10.24 -19.78
CA ILE A 300 6.28 -8.91 -19.81
C ILE A 300 5.20 -7.82 -19.75
N PRO A 301 5.48 -6.64 -19.16
CA PRO A 301 4.60 -5.49 -19.32
C PRO A 301 4.45 -5.13 -20.79
N ALA A 302 3.21 -4.91 -21.25
CA ALA A 302 2.94 -4.67 -22.68
C ALA A 302 3.60 -3.39 -23.20
N GLY A 303 3.84 -2.39 -22.34
CA GLY A 303 4.59 -1.17 -22.70
C GLY A 303 6.07 -1.42 -23.01
N GLN A 304 6.60 -2.58 -22.66
CA GLN A 304 7.99 -2.97 -22.92
C GLN A 304 8.13 -3.88 -24.16
N TYR A 305 7.10 -4.08 -24.96
CA TYR A 305 7.11 -5.00 -26.10
C TYR A 305 8.30 -4.77 -27.03
N PHE A 306 8.51 -3.53 -27.46
CA PHE A 306 9.64 -3.18 -28.33
C PHE A 306 10.99 -3.15 -27.62
N SER A 307 10.99 -3.14 -26.27
CA SER A 307 12.22 -3.20 -25.48
C SER A 307 12.69 -4.64 -25.27
N SER A 308 11.80 -5.62 -25.43
CA SER A 308 12.06 -7.05 -25.19
C SER A 308 12.31 -7.85 -26.49
N GLY A 309 12.13 -7.23 -27.64
CA GLY A 309 12.22 -7.90 -28.96
C GLY A 309 13.22 -7.28 -29.92
N SER A 310 14.47 -7.42 -29.72
CA SER A 310 15.71 -7.06 -30.40
C SER A 310 16.51 -6.03 -29.62
N SER A 311 17.41 -6.47 -28.76
CA SER A 311 18.54 -5.65 -28.37
C SER A 311 19.40 -5.45 -29.63
N ALA A 312 19.19 -4.36 -30.33
CA ALA A 312 20.28 -3.77 -31.09
C ALA A 312 21.43 -3.64 -30.10
N ALA A 313 22.57 -4.27 -30.39
CA ALA A 313 23.74 -4.23 -29.52
C ALA A 313 24.02 -2.76 -29.20
N VAL A 314 23.94 -2.40 -27.91
CA VAL A 314 24.26 -1.05 -27.46
C VAL A 314 25.72 -0.81 -27.85
N GLU A 315 25.99 0.16 -28.71
CA GLU A 315 27.36 0.55 -28.98
C GLU A 315 28.01 1.11 -27.71
N LEU A 316 28.96 0.35 -27.19
CA LEU A 316 29.68 0.71 -25.97
C LEU A 316 30.72 1.79 -26.24
N THR A 317 30.81 2.79 -25.39
CA THR A 317 31.93 3.75 -25.35
C THR A 317 33.23 3.03 -24.97
N VAL A 318 34.36 3.71 -25.06
CA VAL A 318 35.66 3.14 -24.65
C VAL A 318 35.67 2.78 -23.15
N GLU A 319 35.08 3.64 -22.33
CA GLU A 319 34.95 3.45 -20.87
C GLU A 319 34.02 2.29 -20.53
N GLU A 320 32.89 2.17 -21.23
CA GLU A 320 31.93 1.07 -21.03
C GLU A 320 32.48 -0.28 -21.50
N ARG A 321 33.33 -0.29 -22.54
CA ARG A 321 34.05 -1.51 -22.95
C ARG A 321 35.08 -1.93 -21.88
N ALA A 322 35.77 -0.98 -21.27
CA ALA A 322 36.67 -1.26 -20.15
C ALA A 322 35.90 -1.83 -18.94
N PHE A 323 34.74 -1.28 -18.63
CA PHE A 323 33.85 -1.80 -17.60
C PHE A 323 33.38 -3.23 -17.94
N ALA A 324 32.95 -3.51 -19.18
CA ALA A 324 32.55 -4.83 -19.61
C ALA A 324 33.69 -5.86 -19.48
N LEU A 325 34.92 -5.49 -19.78
CA LEU A 325 36.09 -6.34 -19.57
C LEU A 325 36.34 -6.65 -18.09
N GLN A 326 36.18 -5.66 -17.22
CA GLN A 326 36.28 -5.87 -15.77
C GLN A 326 35.19 -6.84 -15.26
N MET A 327 33.96 -6.69 -15.74
CA MET A 327 32.84 -7.59 -15.36
C MET A 327 33.03 -8.99 -15.90
N ARG A 328 33.64 -9.16 -17.09
CA ARG A 328 34.00 -10.47 -17.62
C ARG A 328 34.99 -11.20 -16.71
N ALA A 329 35.97 -10.47 -16.19
CA ALA A 329 36.91 -11.01 -15.20
C ALA A 329 36.22 -11.37 -13.87
N VAL A 330 35.26 -10.59 -13.42
CA VAL A 330 34.43 -10.90 -12.23
C VAL A 330 33.63 -12.19 -12.46
N TRP A 331 32.90 -12.28 -13.58
CA TRP A 331 32.15 -13.49 -13.92
C TRP A 331 33.04 -14.72 -13.99
N GLN A 332 34.25 -14.61 -14.60
CA GLN A 332 35.22 -15.69 -14.67
C GLN A 332 35.70 -16.11 -13.27
N SER A 333 35.81 -15.18 -12.33
CA SER A 333 36.19 -15.51 -10.94
C SER A 333 35.08 -16.20 -10.15
N ILE A 334 33.84 -16.07 -10.60
CA ILE A 334 32.68 -16.70 -9.98
C ILE A 334 32.41 -18.04 -10.65
N LEU A 335 32.40 -18.07 -11.99
CA LEU A 335 32.09 -19.25 -12.80
C LEU A 335 33.38 -20.06 -13.11
N THR A 336 33.94 -20.66 -12.09
CA THR A 336 35.23 -21.40 -12.19
C THR A 336 35.18 -22.63 -13.14
N ASN A 337 33.98 -23.11 -13.49
CA ASN A 337 33.78 -24.26 -14.37
C ASN A 337 33.70 -23.89 -15.85
N VAL A 338 33.75 -22.59 -16.19
CA VAL A 338 33.69 -22.09 -17.56
C VAL A 338 35.10 -21.67 -18.00
N ALA A 339 35.57 -22.19 -19.11
CA ALA A 339 36.93 -21.90 -19.60
C ALA A 339 37.07 -20.40 -19.98
N GLU A 340 36.07 -19.84 -20.64
CA GLU A 340 36.02 -18.43 -21.05
C GLU A 340 34.58 -17.91 -21.07
N ILE A 341 34.36 -16.72 -20.53
CA ILE A 341 33.03 -16.08 -20.55
C ILE A 341 32.79 -15.49 -21.94
N GLN A 342 31.82 -16.05 -22.65
CA GLN A 342 31.30 -15.53 -23.92
C GLN A 342 30.11 -14.56 -23.65
N ASP A 343 29.74 -13.77 -24.62
CA ASP A 343 28.58 -12.89 -24.52
C ASP A 343 27.27 -13.66 -24.28
N SER A 344 27.19 -14.88 -24.84
CA SER A 344 26.08 -15.81 -24.64
C SER A 344 26.15 -16.65 -23.35
N THR A 345 27.21 -16.51 -22.55
CA THR A 345 27.37 -17.32 -21.32
C THR A 345 26.26 -16.94 -20.34
N ASP A 346 25.46 -17.92 -19.93
CA ASP A 346 24.38 -17.76 -18.97
C ASP A 346 24.89 -18.04 -17.55
N PHE A 347 24.69 -17.09 -16.63
CA PHE A 347 25.22 -17.12 -15.28
C PHE A 347 24.80 -18.37 -14.49
N PHE A 348 23.50 -18.67 -14.51
CA PHE A 348 22.96 -19.80 -13.74
C PHE A 348 23.16 -21.16 -14.41
N LYS A 349 23.02 -21.25 -15.73
CA LYS A 349 23.28 -22.49 -16.48
C LYS A 349 24.75 -22.89 -16.40
N SER A 350 25.61 -21.90 -16.14
CA SER A 350 27.06 -22.14 -15.96
C SER A 350 27.44 -22.45 -14.51
N GLY A 351 26.46 -22.59 -13.59
CA GLY A 351 26.68 -23.14 -12.26
C GLY A 351 26.66 -22.12 -11.11
N ALA A 352 26.34 -20.84 -11.37
CA ALA A 352 26.20 -19.86 -10.30
C ALA A 352 25.01 -20.14 -9.38
N ALA A 353 25.21 -19.90 -8.09
CA ALA A 353 24.19 -20.02 -7.05
C ALA A 353 23.72 -18.63 -6.55
N SER A 354 22.70 -18.61 -5.73
CA SER A 354 22.13 -17.35 -5.19
C SER A 354 23.14 -16.48 -4.43
N MET A 355 24.17 -17.10 -3.81
CA MET A 355 25.23 -16.34 -3.14
C MET A 355 26.20 -15.69 -4.13
N ASP A 356 26.35 -16.23 -5.31
CA ASP A 356 27.18 -15.68 -6.37
C ASP A 356 26.56 -14.42 -6.97
N VAL A 357 25.23 -14.34 -6.98
CA VAL A 357 24.50 -13.11 -7.35
C VAL A 357 24.85 -11.97 -6.38
N VAL A 358 24.81 -12.21 -5.08
CA VAL A 358 25.16 -11.21 -4.07
C VAL A 358 26.61 -10.74 -4.26
N ARG A 359 27.54 -11.69 -4.51
CA ARG A 359 28.94 -11.38 -4.79
C ARG A 359 29.07 -10.52 -6.06
N LEU A 360 28.37 -10.85 -7.14
CA LEU A 360 28.40 -10.11 -8.39
C LEU A 360 27.90 -8.66 -8.20
N VAL A 361 26.78 -8.49 -7.50
CA VAL A 361 26.20 -7.16 -7.20
C VAL A 361 27.18 -6.29 -6.40
N GLU A 362 27.84 -6.85 -5.38
CA GLU A 362 28.83 -6.11 -4.60
C GLU A 362 30.09 -5.77 -5.44
N GLU A 363 30.53 -6.64 -6.31
CA GLU A 363 31.65 -6.39 -7.21
C GLU A 363 31.36 -5.27 -8.22
N VAL A 364 30.11 -5.17 -8.70
CA VAL A 364 29.67 -4.05 -9.56
C VAL A 364 29.66 -2.74 -8.79
N LYS A 365 29.14 -2.71 -7.57
CA LYS A 365 29.13 -1.49 -6.71
C LYS A 365 30.53 -0.94 -6.50
N LEU A 366 31.51 -1.83 -6.29
CA LEU A 366 32.91 -1.43 -6.06
C LEU A 366 33.59 -0.83 -7.31
N ARG A 367 33.16 -1.19 -8.51
CA ARG A 367 33.83 -0.84 -9.76
C ARG A 367 33.09 0.19 -10.61
N ALA A 368 31.81 0.37 -10.38
CA ALA A 368 30.96 1.30 -11.11
C ALA A 368 30.11 2.13 -10.15
N ALA A 369 30.70 3.22 -9.66
CA ALA A 369 29.98 4.21 -8.87
C ALA A 369 28.85 4.79 -9.75
N GLY A 370 27.60 4.54 -9.37
CA GLY A 370 26.40 4.93 -10.16
C GLY A 370 25.64 3.77 -10.80
N CYS A 371 26.20 2.55 -10.90
CA CYS A 371 25.46 1.38 -11.32
C CYS A 371 24.79 0.71 -10.10
N HIS A 372 23.57 1.09 -9.81
CA HIS A 372 22.80 0.52 -8.70
C HIS A 372 22.10 -0.78 -9.13
N LEU A 373 22.79 -1.91 -8.95
CA LEU A 373 22.25 -3.23 -9.20
C LEU A 373 21.51 -3.79 -8.00
N GLN A 374 20.37 -4.44 -8.28
CA GLN A 374 19.67 -5.32 -7.36
C GLN A 374 19.94 -6.80 -7.75
N ASN A 375 19.72 -7.71 -6.80
CA ASN A 375 19.86 -9.13 -7.10
C ASN A 375 18.92 -9.58 -8.24
N GLU A 376 17.72 -9.00 -8.27
CA GLU A 376 16.70 -9.24 -9.31
C GLU A 376 17.19 -8.90 -10.70
N ASP A 377 18.01 -7.86 -10.85
CA ASP A 377 18.58 -7.47 -12.15
C ASP A 377 19.42 -8.59 -12.76
N VAL A 378 20.17 -9.31 -11.93
CA VAL A 378 20.97 -10.45 -12.36
C VAL A 378 20.10 -11.66 -12.73
N TYR A 379 19.01 -11.89 -11.98
CA TYR A 379 18.06 -12.97 -12.32
C TYR A 379 17.28 -12.68 -13.60
N MET A 380 17.09 -11.43 -13.95
CA MET A 380 16.37 -11.00 -15.16
C MET A 380 17.28 -10.95 -16.40
N ASN A 381 18.60 -10.73 -16.23
CA ASN A 381 19.58 -10.59 -17.30
C ASN A 381 20.67 -11.66 -17.15
N THR A 382 20.33 -12.89 -17.48
CA THR A 382 21.15 -14.06 -17.14
C THR A 382 22.33 -14.31 -18.05
N SER A 383 22.31 -13.82 -19.32
CA SER A 383 23.47 -13.88 -20.21
C SER A 383 24.43 -12.72 -19.96
N PHE A 384 25.72 -12.92 -20.21
CA PHE A 384 26.73 -11.89 -20.00
C PHE A 384 26.42 -10.62 -20.82
N GLN A 385 25.97 -10.77 -22.06
CA GLN A 385 25.60 -9.65 -22.93
C GLN A 385 24.42 -8.85 -22.35
N GLU A 386 23.34 -9.52 -21.95
CA GLU A 386 22.17 -8.86 -21.32
C GLU A 386 22.57 -8.13 -20.05
N PHE A 387 23.39 -8.77 -19.22
CA PHE A 387 23.89 -8.19 -17.98
C PHE A 387 24.70 -6.93 -18.23
N ILE A 388 25.62 -6.92 -19.19
CA ILE A 388 26.40 -5.72 -19.53
C ILE A 388 25.51 -4.62 -20.12
N GLN A 389 24.61 -4.98 -21.01
CA GLN A 389 23.66 -4.00 -21.59
C GLN A 389 22.79 -3.34 -20.52
N MET A 390 22.30 -4.11 -19.57
CA MET A 390 21.54 -3.61 -18.43
C MET A 390 22.40 -2.68 -17.55
N CYS A 391 23.63 -3.10 -17.19
CA CYS A 391 24.54 -2.25 -16.44
C CYS A 391 24.84 -0.92 -17.13
N VAL A 392 25.09 -0.95 -18.44
CA VAL A 392 25.36 0.26 -19.23
C VAL A 392 24.16 1.18 -19.31
N ARG A 393 22.94 0.65 -19.50
CA ARG A 393 21.72 1.44 -19.45
C ARG A 393 21.54 2.13 -18.09
N LYS A 394 21.79 1.39 -16.99
CA LYS A 394 21.78 1.98 -15.62
C LYS A 394 22.82 3.09 -15.46
N LEU A 395 24.02 2.90 -15.98
CA LEU A 395 25.08 3.93 -15.96
C LEU A 395 24.75 5.17 -16.79
N ARG A 396 24.03 4.98 -17.89
CA ARG A 396 23.55 6.08 -18.76
C ARG A 396 22.27 6.75 -18.25
N GLY A 397 21.62 6.18 -17.21
CA GLY A 397 20.28 6.60 -16.76
C GLY A 397 19.18 6.25 -17.76
N GLU A 398 19.43 5.30 -18.68
CA GLU A 398 18.49 4.87 -19.72
C GLU A 398 17.55 3.75 -19.24
N ASP A 399 17.71 3.27 -18.02
CA ASP A 399 16.75 2.35 -17.42
C ASP A 399 15.44 3.10 -17.19
N GLY A 400 14.42 2.62 -17.85
CA GLY A 400 13.07 3.15 -17.73
C GLY A 400 12.45 2.91 -16.35
N GLU A 401 13.06 3.39 -15.28
CA GLU A 401 12.32 3.91 -14.15
C GLU A 401 11.48 5.03 -14.76
N GLU A 402 10.15 4.96 -14.64
CA GLU A 402 9.27 6.06 -15.01
C GLU A 402 9.84 7.30 -14.33
N GLU A 403 10.46 8.18 -15.12
CA GLU A 403 11.03 9.42 -14.59
C GLU A 403 9.88 10.15 -13.94
N LEU A 404 9.97 10.33 -12.64
CA LEU A 404 8.91 10.93 -11.85
C LEU A 404 8.60 12.30 -12.42
N GLN A 405 7.44 12.46 -13.06
CA GLN A 405 7.03 13.73 -13.63
C GLN A 405 6.69 14.67 -12.49
N VAL A 406 7.54 15.66 -12.26
CA VAL A 406 7.38 16.64 -11.18
C VAL A 406 7.35 18.02 -11.78
N ASP A 407 6.31 18.77 -11.48
CA ASP A 407 6.25 20.20 -11.74
C ASP A 407 6.86 20.95 -10.55
N TYR A 408 7.93 21.72 -10.79
CA TYR A 408 8.67 22.41 -9.74
C TYR A 408 8.43 23.90 -9.78
N VAL A 409 8.26 24.46 -8.58
CA VAL A 409 8.54 25.88 -8.36
C VAL A 409 9.99 26.01 -7.91
N GLU A 410 10.82 26.71 -8.68
CA GLU A 410 12.23 26.96 -8.36
C GLU A 410 12.41 28.33 -7.73
N LYS A 411 13.25 28.41 -6.70
CA LYS A 411 13.66 29.69 -6.06
C LYS A 411 15.13 29.68 -5.69
N GLU A 412 15.78 30.83 -5.88
CA GLU A 412 17.14 31.05 -5.40
C GLU A 412 17.07 31.55 -3.95
N VAL A 413 17.39 30.68 -3.00
CA VAL A 413 17.36 31.01 -1.57
C VAL A 413 18.54 30.32 -0.89
N ASN A 414 19.17 30.97 0.08
CA ASN A 414 20.27 30.40 0.87
C ASN A 414 21.46 29.94 0.00
N ASN A 415 21.75 30.69 -1.07
CA ASN A 415 22.80 30.42 -2.06
C ASN A 415 22.65 29.08 -2.81
N MET A 416 21.41 28.60 -2.95
CA MET A 416 21.08 27.40 -3.71
C MET A 416 19.78 27.56 -4.48
N THR A 417 19.64 26.84 -5.58
CA THR A 417 18.37 26.66 -6.27
C THR A 417 17.56 25.60 -5.56
N VAL A 418 16.44 25.99 -4.97
CA VAL A 418 15.53 25.09 -4.27
C VAL A 418 14.40 24.69 -5.20
N ARG A 419 14.20 23.38 -5.38
CA ARG A 419 13.15 22.80 -6.22
C ARG A 419 12.02 22.25 -5.36
N MET A 420 10.84 22.86 -5.44
CA MET A 420 9.69 22.53 -4.63
C MET A 420 8.58 21.92 -5.47
N PRO A 421 8.29 20.63 -5.32
CA PRO A 421 7.03 20.06 -5.81
C PRO A 421 5.86 20.74 -5.09
N HIS A 422 4.72 20.91 -5.77
CA HIS A 422 3.58 21.63 -5.21
C HIS A 422 2.22 20.97 -5.49
N GLN A 423 2.24 19.80 -6.13
CA GLN A 423 1.05 19.00 -6.41
C GLN A 423 0.75 18.00 -5.28
N LEU A 424 -0.39 17.31 -5.36
CA LEU A 424 -0.67 16.14 -4.52
C LEU A 424 0.24 14.99 -4.94
N PHE A 425 0.60 14.13 -4.02
CA PHE A 425 1.29 12.87 -4.33
C PHE A 425 0.37 11.69 -4.04
N ILE A 426 -0.12 11.02 -5.08
CA ILE A 426 -1.06 9.90 -4.98
C ILE A 426 -0.56 8.77 -5.88
N ASN A 427 -0.50 7.55 -5.32
CA ASN A 427 -0.13 6.34 -6.05
C ASN A 427 1.21 6.44 -6.81
N GLY A 428 2.20 7.09 -6.20
CA GLY A 428 3.54 7.24 -6.79
C GLY A 428 3.67 8.33 -7.84
N GLU A 429 2.68 9.20 -8.01
CA GLU A 429 2.64 10.25 -9.03
C GLU A 429 2.27 11.60 -8.41
N PHE A 430 2.84 12.68 -8.97
CA PHE A 430 2.41 14.04 -8.67
C PHE A 430 1.21 14.40 -9.55
N VAL A 431 0.10 14.79 -8.92
CA VAL A 431 -1.17 15.03 -9.62
C VAL A 431 -1.84 16.30 -9.09
N ASP A 432 -2.59 16.95 -9.95
CA ASP A 432 -3.42 18.08 -9.53
C ASP A 432 -4.60 17.64 -8.68
N ALA A 433 -5.05 18.53 -7.80
CA ALA A 433 -6.25 18.32 -7.01
C ALA A 433 -7.51 18.27 -7.89
N GLU A 434 -8.53 17.58 -7.43
CA GLU A 434 -9.84 17.54 -8.07
C GLU A 434 -10.37 18.96 -8.34
N GLY A 435 -10.70 19.23 -9.62
CA GLY A 435 -11.13 20.52 -10.11
C GLY A 435 -10.01 21.59 -10.18
N GLY A 436 -8.74 21.19 -10.16
CA GLY A 436 -7.59 22.09 -10.30
C GLY A 436 -7.48 23.12 -9.17
N LYS A 437 -8.00 22.82 -7.96
CA LYS A 437 -8.00 23.76 -6.84
C LYS A 437 -6.61 23.90 -6.24
N THR A 438 -6.22 25.14 -5.97
CA THR A 438 -4.95 25.50 -5.35
C THR A 438 -5.15 26.48 -4.18
N TYR A 439 -4.10 26.68 -3.40
CA TYR A 439 -4.00 27.72 -2.40
C TYR A 439 -2.55 28.22 -2.29
N LYS A 440 -2.35 29.44 -1.78
CA LYS A 440 -1.02 30.01 -1.62
C LYS A 440 -0.44 29.66 -0.26
N THR A 441 0.77 29.09 -0.24
CA THR A 441 1.56 29.04 0.98
C THR A 441 2.36 30.32 1.15
N ILE A 442 2.53 30.79 2.38
CA ILE A 442 3.03 32.13 2.69
C ILE A 442 4.33 32.03 3.44
N ASN A 443 5.35 32.78 3.00
CA ASN A 443 6.59 32.94 3.74
C ASN A 443 6.36 33.81 4.97
N PRO A 444 6.54 33.30 6.19
CA PRO A 444 6.32 34.05 7.41
C PRO A 444 7.33 35.18 7.60
N THR A 445 8.47 35.18 6.89
CA THR A 445 9.53 36.20 7.01
C THR A 445 9.15 37.54 6.44
N ASP A 446 8.36 37.56 5.38
CA ASP A 446 7.95 38.79 4.68
C ASP A 446 6.46 38.86 4.38
N GLY A 447 5.71 37.78 4.60
CA GLY A 447 4.27 37.72 4.33
C GLY A 447 3.93 37.50 2.86
N THR A 448 4.92 37.22 1.98
CA THR A 448 4.70 36.99 0.54
C THR A 448 4.34 35.53 0.25
N ALA A 449 3.71 35.29 -0.89
CA ALA A 449 3.44 33.93 -1.34
C ALA A 449 4.73 33.21 -1.76
N ILE A 450 4.96 32.01 -1.28
CA ILE A 450 6.05 31.14 -1.73
C ILE A 450 5.65 30.54 -3.07
N CYS A 451 4.55 29.82 -3.12
CA CYS A 451 3.99 29.23 -4.34
C CYS A 451 2.50 28.91 -4.16
N GLU A 452 1.86 28.49 -5.24
CA GLU A 452 0.55 27.84 -5.19
C GLU A 452 0.73 26.33 -5.01
N VAL A 453 -0.04 25.75 -4.11
CA VAL A 453 -0.02 24.31 -3.79
C VAL A 453 -1.39 23.73 -4.10
N SER A 454 -1.45 22.54 -4.64
CA SER A 454 -2.71 21.82 -4.88
C SER A 454 -3.50 21.63 -3.58
N LEU A 455 -4.81 21.92 -3.64
CA LEU A 455 -5.74 21.84 -2.50
C LEU A 455 -6.61 20.60 -2.61
N ALA A 456 -6.20 19.52 -1.95
CA ALA A 456 -6.89 18.23 -2.00
C ALA A 456 -8.37 18.33 -1.59
N GLN A 457 -9.22 17.63 -2.32
CA GLN A 457 -10.64 17.51 -2.13
C GLN A 457 -11.03 16.12 -1.61
N VAL A 458 -12.30 15.87 -1.36
CA VAL A 458 -12.80 14.58 -0.84
C VAL A 458 -12.46 13.43 -1.78
N GLY A 459 -12.64 13.61 -3.11
CA GLY A 459 -12.31 12.58 -4.11
C GLY A 459 -10.83 12.24 -4.15
N ASP A 460 -9.94 13.22 -3.89
CA ASP A 460 -8.50 12.96 -3.81
C ASP A 460 -8.14 12.08 -2.61
N VAL A 461 -8.81 12.30 -1.47
CA VAL A 461 -8.64 11.45 -0.28
C VAL A 461 -9.07 10.01 -0.59
N ASP A 462 -10.23 9.85 -1.25
CA ASP A 462 -10.76 8.53 -1.58
C ASP A 462 -9.82 7.79 -2.54
N ARG A 463 -9.26 8.47 -3.56
CA ARG A 463 -8.26 7.90 -4.46
C ARG A 463 -6.98 7.49 -3.72
N ALA A 464 -6.48 8.35 -2.84
CA ALA A 464 -5.29 8.07 -2.06
C ALA A 464 -5.47 6.88 -1.10
N VAL A 465 -6.63 6.79 -0.45
CA VAL A 465 -6.96 5.65 0.42
C VAL A 465 -7.12 4.36 -0.38
N ALA A 466 -7.75 4.42 -1.56
CA ALA A 466 -7.87 3.26 -2.45
C ALA A 466 -6.48 2.76 -2.90
N ALA A 467 -5.60 3.67 -3.33
CA ALA A 467 -4.22 3.33 -3.70
C ALA A 467 -3.43 2.73 -2.52
N ALA A 468 -3.57 3.31 -1.32
CA ALA A 468 -2.94 2.80 -0.11
C ALA A 468 -3.44 1.40 0.27
N LYS A 469 -4.73 1.14 0.10
CA LYS A 469 -5.36 -0.16 0.34
C LYS A 469 -4.87 -1.20 -0.66
N GLU A 470 -4.85 -0.89 -1.95
CA GLU A 470 -4.34 -1.76 -3.01
C GLU A 470 -2.86 -2.12 -2.76
N ALA A 471 -2.01 -1.13 -2.45
CA ALA A 471 -0.61 -1.36 -2.12
C ALA A 471 -0.41 -2.28 -0.91
N PHE A 472 -1.29 -2.20 0.07
CA PHE A 472 -1.27 -3.04 1.27
C PHE A 472 -1.79 -4.46 1.02
N GLU A 473 -2.96 -4.61 0.39
CA GLU A 473 -3.68 -5.89 0.27
C GLU A 473 -3.17 -6.71 -0.92
N GLU A 474 -2.88 -6.07 -2.05
CA GLU A 474 -2.56 -6.73 -3.32
C GLU A 474 -1.14 -6.45 -3.81
N GLY A 475 -0.57 -5.30 -3.44
CA GLY A 475 0.76 -4.86 -3.85
C GLY A 475 1.91 -5.68 -3.25
N GLU A 476 3.10 -5.40 -3.74
CA GLU A 476 4.33 -6.01 -3.24
C GLU A 476 4.65 -5.62 -1.80
N TRP A 477 4.26 -4.41 -1.35
CA TRP A 477 4.53 -3.90 -0.02
C TRP A 477 3.96 -4.79 1.09
N GLY A 478 2.71 -5.23 0.96
CA GLY A 478 2.06 -6.10 1.94
C GLY A 478 2.69 -7.49 2.05
N ARG A 479 3.44 -7.91 1.04
CA ARG A 479 4.14 -9.22 0.97
C ARG A 479 5.65 -9.09 1.09
N MET A 480 6.17 -7.86 1.11
CA MET A 480 7.60 -7.57 1.14
C MET A 480 8.26 -8.14 2.40
N ASN A 481 9.44 -8.74 2.22
CA ASN A 481 10.25 -9.19 3.34
C ASN A 481 10.59 -7.99 4.24
N PRO A 482 10.43 -8.09 5.58
CA PRO A 482 10.75 -7.00 6.50
C PRO A 482 12.14 -6.40 6.34
N ARG A 483 13.16 -7.19 5.99
CA ARG A 483 14.51 -6.68 5.73
C ARG A 483 14.59 -5.79 4.49
N ASP A 484 13.88 -6.14 3.44
CA ASP A 484 13.86 -5.35 2.20
C ASP A 484 13.11 -4.04 2.42
N ARG A 485 12.02 -4.07 3.17
CA ARG A 485 11.35 -2.87 3.65
C ARG A 485 12.29 -1.96 4.47
N GLY A 486 13.09 -2.55 5.35
CA GLY A 486 14.11 -1.82 6.11
C GLY A 486 15.16 -1.16 5.21
N ARG A 487 15.62 -1.85 4.16
CA ARG A 487 16.57 -1.29 3.17
C ARG A 487 16.01 -0.06 2.46
N LEU A 488 14.73 -0.11 2.04
CA LEU A 488 14.07 1.05 1.43
C LEU A 488 13.99 2.24 2.37
N LEU A 489 13.69 2.03 3.65
CA LEU A 489 13.66 3.10 4.65
C LEU A 489 15.07 3.67 4.95
N TYR A 490 16.12 2.85 4.95
CA TYR A 490 17.50 3.34 5.03
C TYR A 490 17.86 4.18 3.80
N ARG A 491 17.54 3.71 2.58
CA ARG A 491 17.78 4.45 1.34
C ARG A 491 17.05 5.80 1.36
N LEU A 492 15.81 5.83 1.84
CA LEU A 492 15.07 7.09 2.02
C LEU A 492 15.78 8.04 2.99
N ALA A 493 16.25 7.54 4.12
CA ALA A 493 17.02 8.35 5.08
C ALA A 493 18.32 8.88 4.50
N ASP A 494 19.02 8.10 3.67
CA ASP A 494 20.25 8.51 3.00
C ASP A 494 19.97 9.60 1.94
N LEU A 495 18.87 9.50 1.20
CA LEU A 495 18.40 10.56 0.29
C LEU A 495 18.03 11.84 1.05
N MET A 496 17.34 11.72 2.17
CA MET A 496 17.04 12.88 3.02
C MET A 496 18.32 13.56 3.53
N GLU A 497 19.37 12.80 3.85
CA GLU A 497 20.68 13.34 4.27
C GLU A 497 21.41 14.02 3.10
N GLN A 498 21.38 13.45 1.91
CA GLN A 498 21.94 14.07 0.70
C GLN A 498 21.25 15.39 0.37
N HIS A 499 19.95 15.51 0.60
CA HIS A 499 19.14 16.71 0.38
C HIS A 499 18.89 17.53 1.64
N GLN A 500 19.70 17.35 2.72
CA GLN A 500 19.40 17.94 4.02
C GLN A 500 19.41 19.49 4.01
N GLU A 501 20.29 20.12 3.23
CA GLU A 501 20.34 21.58 3.13
C GLU A 501 19.17 22.15 2.37
N GLU A 502 18.74 21.48 1.29
CA GLU A 502 17.56 21.85 0.53
C GLU A 502 16.29 21.70 1.41
N LEU A 503 16.14 20.55 2.09
CA LEU A 503 15.03 20.31 3.02
C LEU A 503 14.99 21.35 4.15
N ALA A 504 16.13 21.68 4.75
CA ALA A 504 16.20 22.69 5.80
C ALA A 504 15.86 24.09 5.29
N THR A 505 16.25 24.41 4.05
CA THR A 505 15.93 25.69 3.41
C THR A 505 14.43 25.79 3.14
N ILE A 506 13.79 24.73 2.59
CA ILE A 506 12.35 24.67 2.39
C ILE A 506 11.62 24.78 3.73
N GLU A 507 12.05 24.02 4.75
CA GLU A 507 11.45 24.03 6.08
C GLU A 507 11.50 25.43 6.72
N THR A 508 12.64 26.11 6.61
CA THR A 508 12.83 27.49 7.12
C THR A 508 11.93 28.47 6.40
N MET A 509 11.85 28.39 5.09
CA MET A 509 11.04 29.26 4.26
C MET A 509 9.55 29.07 4.49
N ASP A 510 9.11 27.83 4.71
CA ASP A 510 7.70 27.47 4.86
C ASP A 510 7.21 27.68 6.32
N SER A 511 8.05 27.40 7.32
CA SER A 511 7.67 27.44 8.74
C SER A 511 8.20 28.66 9.52
N GLY A 512 9.19 29.38 9.00
CA GLY A 512 9.88 30.45 9.73
C GLY A 512 10.84 29.94 10.81
N ALA A 513 11.10 28.64 10.92
CA ALA A 513 12.11 28.10 11.82
C ALA A 513 13.50 28.59 11.41
N VAL A 514 14.36 28.97 12.37
CA VAL A 514 15.73 29.35 12.02
C VAL A 514 16.47 28.20 11.37
N TYR A 515 17.23 28.48 10.30
CA TYR A 515 17.86 27.48 9.47
C TYR A 515 18.76 26.50 10.24
N THR A 516 19.50 26.99 11.23
CA THR A 516 20.37 26.15 12.05
C THR A 516 19.60 25.12 12.86
N LEU A 517 18.40 25.46 13.31
CA LEU A 517 17.47 24.56 13.99
C LEU A 517 16.81 23.61 12.99
N ALA A 518 16.35 24.14 11.86
CA ALA A 518 15.74 23.32 10.79
C ALA A 518 16.70 22.23 10.31
N LEU A 519 17.96 22.57 10.06
CA LEU A 519 18.99 21.63 9.61
C LEU A 519 19.30 20.55 10.67
N LYS A 520 19.57 20.96 11.91
CA LYS A 520 20.04 20.04 12.97
C LYS A 520 18.90 19.25 13.62
N THR A 521 17.77 19.91 13.85
CA THR A 521 16.65 19.29 14.60
C THR A 521 15.57 18.79 13.66
N HIS A 522 14.95 19.65 12.84
CA HIS A 522 13.84 19.20 12.01
C HIS A 522 14.27 18.11 11.02
N VAL A 523 15.27 18.38 10.20
CA VAL A 523 15.78 17.45 9.20
C VAL A 523 16.64 16.37 9.85
N GLY A 524 17.62 16.74 10.69
CA GLY A 524 18.55 15.78 11.30
C GLY A 524 17.84 14.72 12.14
N MET A 525 16.85 15.10 12.97
CA MET A 525 16.05 14.14 13.74
C MET A 525 15.14 13.29 12.85
N SER A 526 14.65 13.83 11.74
CA SER A 526 13.87 13.06 10.78
C SER A 526 14.69 11.93 10.16
N ILE A 527 15.91 12.21 9.72
CA ILE A 527 16.85 11.23 9.17
C ILE A 527 17.14 10.14 10.21
N GLN A 528 17.47 10.52 11.44
CA GLN A 528 17.73 9.56 12.51
C GLN A 528 16.50 8.70 12.82
N THR A 529 15.31 9.27 12.80
CA THR A 529 14.05 8.55 13.04
C THR A 529 13.82 7.48 11.98
N PHE A 530 14.00 7.80 10.70
CA PHE A 530 13.90 6.81 9.63
C PHE A 530 14.92 5.70 9.77
N ARG A 531 16.18 6.02 10.08
CA ARG A 531 17.24 5.02 10.33
C ARG A 531 16.92 4.12 11.52
N TYR A 532 16.40 4.70 12.61
CA TYR A 532 15.99 3.93 13.78
C TYR A 532 14.88 2.93 13.44
N PHE A 533 13.81 3.37 12.79
CA PHE A 533 12.68 2.50 12.45
C PHE A 533 12.99 1.54 11.29
N ALA A 534 13.87 1.89 10.37
CA ALA A 534 14.38 0.95 9.36
C ALA A 534 15.01 -0.29 10.02
N GLY A 535 15.78 -0.07 11.09
CA GLY A 535 16.34 -1.15 11.91
C GLY A 535 15.30 -2.01 12.65
N TRP A 536 14.07 -1.55 12.81
CA TRP A 536 13.00 -2.27 13.53
C TRP A 536 12.16 -3.15 12.62
N CYS A 537 12.23 -3.02 11.32
CA CYS A 537 11.35 -3.75 10.39
C CYS A 537 11.32 -5.26 10.63
N ASP A 538 12.46 -5.89 10.89
CA ASP A 538 12.62 -7.33 11.12
C ASP A 538 12.69 -7.72 12.61
N LYS A 539 12.40 -6.78 13.52
CA LYS A 539 12.49 -6.98 14.98
C LYS A 539 11.13 -6.89 15.69
N ILE A 540 10.05 -6.72 14.93
CA ILE A 540 8.71 -6.68 15.49
C ILE A 540 8.27 -8.10 15.84
N HIS A 541 8.17 -8.37 17.13
CA HIS A 541 7.85 -9.70 17.67
C HIS A 541 6.61 -9.67 18.54
N GLY A 542 6.02 -10.85 18.78
CA GLY A 542 4.96 -11.09 19.75
C GLY A 542 5.48 -11.70 21.06
N SER A 543 4.57 -12.25 21.82
CA SER A 543 4.85 -12.86 23.13
C SER A 543 4.25 -14.26 23.21
N THR A 544 4.89 -15.16 23.94
CA THR A 544 4.28 -16.40 24.38
C THR A 544 3.61 -16.15 25.74
N ILE A 545 2.33 -16.50 25.87
CA ILE A 545 1.53 -16.20 27.05
C ILE A 545 1.35 -17.49 27.86
N PRO A 546 1.80 -17.55 29.12
CA PRO A 546 1.52 -18.66 29.97
C PRO A 546 0.03 -18.63 30.35
N ILE A 547 -0.71 -19.62 29.91
CA ILE A 547 -2.11 -19.84 30.27
C ILE A 547 -2.25 -21.10 31.09
N ASN A 548 -3.42 -21.31 31.71
CA ASN A 548 -3.70 -22.53 32.43
C ASN A 548 -3.64 -23.74 31.50
N GLN A 549 -2.72 -24.67 31.76
CA GLN A 549 -2.52 -25.92 31.02
C GLN A 549 -3.19 -27.12 31.67
N ALA A 550 -4.30 -26.91 32.43
CA ALA A 550 -5.03 -28.01 33.06
C ALA A 550 -5.49 -29.05 32.04
N ARG A 551 -5.34 -30.31 32.41
CA ARG A 551 -5.80 -31.43 31.57
C ARG A 551 -7.32 -31.40 31.38
N PRO A 552 -7.86 -31.93 30.26
CA PRO A 552 -7.18 -32.74 29.26
C PRO A 552 -6.46 -31.94 28.15
N ASN A 553 -6.69 -30.65 28.03
CA ASN A 553 -6.23 -29.83 26.88
C ASN A 553 -4.94 -29.07 27.21
N ARG A 554 -3.88 -29.33 26.46
CA ARG A 554 -2.65 -28.54 26.51
C ARG A 554 -2.71 -27.51 25.39
N ASN A 555 -2.75 -26.24 25.77
CA ASN A 555 -2.81 -25.14 24.81
C ASN A 555 -1.47 -24.39 24.77
N LEU A 556 -1.05 -23.94 23.58
CA LEU A 556 0.00 -22.96 23.38
C LEU A 556 -0.65 -21.65 22.95
N THR A 557 -0.42 -20.58 23.70
CA THR A 557 -0.93 -19.25 23.39
C THR A 557 0.23 -18.32 23.07
N PHE A 558 0.19 -17.69 21.92
CA PHE A 558 1.14 -16.67 21.52
C PHE A 558 0.45 -15.53 20.79
N THR A 559 1.06 -14.36 20.79
CA THR A 559 0.64 -13.22 20.00
C THR A 559 1.58 -13.02 18.81
N LYS A 560 1.03 -12.58 17.71
CA LYS A 560 1.77 -12.10 16.53
C LYS A 560 1.33 -10.68 16.25
N LYS A 561 2.29 -9.76 16.10
CA LYS A 561 1.99 -8.39 15.66
C LYS A 561 1.93 -8.36 14.15
N GLU A 562 0.88 -7.75 13.61
CA GLU A 562 0.62 -7.61 12.19
C GLU A 562 0.32 -6.14 11.85
N PRO A 563 0.62 -5.67 10.63
CA PRO A 563 0.24 -4.33 10.21
C PRO A 563 -1.28 -4.17 10.23
N ILE A 564 -1.74 -2.97 10.58
CA ILE A 564 -3.18 -2.68 10.68
C ILE A 564 -3.80 -2.31 9.32
N GLY A 565 -2.99 -1.95 8.34
CA GLY A 565 -3.42 -1.55 7.00
C GLY A 565 -3.21 -0.08 6.70
N VAL A 566 -4.22 0.59 6.14
CA VAL A 566 -4.15 2.02 5.78
C VAL A 566 -4.18 2.89 7.03
N CYS A 567 -3.16 3.74 7.19
CA CYS A 567 -3.05 4.70 8.26
C CYS A 567 -3.21 6.13 7.74
N GLY A 568 -4.19 6.86 8.26
CA GLY A 568 -4.30 8.30 8.07
C GLY A 568 -3.37 9.03 9.06
N ILE A 569 -2.64 10.02 8.59
CA ILE A 569 -1.73 10.83 9.41
C ILE A 569 -2.01 12.31 9.17
N VAL A 570 -2.24 13.06 10.25
CA VAL A 570 -2.42 14.50 10.21
C VAL A 570 -1.39 15.15 11.10
N ILE A 571 -0.53 15.99 10.51
CA ILE A 571 0.62 16.60 11.19
C ILE A 571 0.46 18.11 11.38
N PRO A 572 1.09 18.69 12.42
CA PRO A 572 1.05 20.12 12.72
C PRO A 572 2.06 20.89 11.86
N TRP A 573 2.11 22.20 12.08
CA TRP A 573 2.89 23.18 11.35
C TRP A 573 4.22 23.58 12.03
N ASN A 574 4.42 23.24 13.30
CA ASN A 574 5.58 23.72 14.06
C ASN A 574 6.89 22.94 13.79
N TYR A 575 6.81 21.66 13.48
CA TYR A 575 7.91 20.78 13.07
C TYR A 575 7.48 19.93 11.88
N PRO A 576 7.23 20.52 10.71
CA PRO A 576 6.57 19.82 9.59
C PRO A 576 7.22 18.47 9.25
N LEU A 577 8.50 18.48 8.89
CA LEU A 577 9.22 17.27 8.46
C LEU A 577 9.44 16.28 9.63
N MET A 578 9.76 16.79 10.83
CA MET A 578 10.01 15.94 11.98
C MET A 578 8.75 15.19 12.43
N MET A 579 7.59 15.86 12.45
CA MET A 579 6.31 15.22 12.79
C MET A 579 5.85 14.23 11.71
N LEU A 580 6.13 14.53 10.44
CA LEU A 580 5.97 13.56 9.36
C LEU A 580 6.79 12.31 9.65
N ALA A 581 8.10 12.46 9.90
CA ALA A 581 9.02 11.35 10.12
C ALA A 581 8.63 10.49 11.32
N TRP A 582 8.30 11.11 12.46
CA TRP A 582 7.95 10.38 13.69
C TRP A 582 6.76 9.46 13.52
N LYS A 583 5.76 9.88 12.74
CA LYS A 583 4.55 9.07 12.52
C LYS A 583 4.71 8.10 11.35
N THR A 584 5.31 8.56 10.25
CA THR A 584 5.40 7.78 9.01
C THR A 584 6.44 6.67 9.12
N ALA A 585 7.62 6.92 9.70
CA ALA A 585 8.67 5.91 9.78
C ALA A 585 8.24 4.67 10.59
N ALA A 586 7.62 4.86 11.75
CA ALA A 586 7.08 3.77 12.57
C ALA A 586 5.96 3.00 11.85
N CYS A 587 5.10 3.74 11.14
CA CYS A 587 3.98 3.19 10.39
C CYS A 587 4.47 2.27 9.25
N LEU A 588 5.42 2.76 8.46
CA LEU A 588 6.02 2.02 7.34
C LEU A 588 6.85 0.83 7.84
N ALA A 589 7.64 0.99 8.90
CA ALA A 589 8.43 -0.10 9.47
C ALA A 589 7.56 -1.28 9.91
N ALA A 590 6.36 -1.01 10.42
CA ALA A 590 5.37 -2.03 10.76
C ALA A 590 4.68 -2.67 9.55
N GLY A 591 4.92 -2.19 8.32
CA GLY A 591 4.34 -2.72 7.08
C GLY A 591 2.99 -2.11 6.70
N ASN A 592 2.59 -1.00 7.31
CA ASN A 592 1.39 -0.27 6.95
C ASN A 592 1.61 0.64 5.73
N THR A 593 0.52 1.15 5.17
CA THR A 593 0.52 2.22 4.16
C THR A 593 -0.01 3.52 4.75
N VAL A 594 0.34 4.64 4.14
CA VAL A 594 0.13 5.98 4.70
C VAL A 594 -0.59 6.90 3.73
N VAL A 595 -1.62 7.57 4.24
CA VAL A 595 -2.22 8.76 3.63
C VAL A 595 -2.02 9.92 4.61
N LEU A 596 -1.14 10.86 4.24
CA LEU A 596 -0.71 11.93 5.12
C LEU A 596 -1.23 13.29 4.65
N LYS A 597 -1.81 14.03 5.59
CA LYS A 597 -2.18 15.43 5.44
C LYS A 597 -1.20 16.33 6.20
N PRO A 598 -0.32 17.09 5.52
CA PRO A 598 0.49 18.12 6.17
C PRO A 598 -0.39 19.29 6.66
N ALA A 599 0.15 20.11 7.54
CA ALA A 599 -0.53 21.35 7.87
C ALA A 599 -0.68 22.22 6.62
N GLN A 600 -1.83 22.89 6.48
CA GLN A 600 -2.11 23.71 5.30
C GLN A 600 -1.11 24.87 5.13
N VAL A 601 -0.58 25.38 6.23
CA VAL A 601 0.37 26.50 6.25
C VAL A 601 1.83 26.08 6.08
N THR A 602 2.15 24.76 6.09
CA THR A 602 3.51 24.24 5.93
C THR A 602 3.51 22.91 5.16
N PRO A 603 3.15 22.89 3.87
CA PRO A 603 3.01 21.67 3.11
C PRO A 603 4.30 21.22 2.41
N LEU A 604 5.26 22.14 2.17
CA LEU A 604 6.27 21.98 1.12
C LEU A 604 7.29 20.87 1.41
N THR A 605 7.77 20.75 2.66
CA THR A 605 8.71 19.68 3.02
C THR A 605 8.07 18.29 2.96
N ALA A 606 6.76 18.18 3.20
CA ALA A 606 6.04 16.92 3.06
C ALA A 606 5.95 16.48 1.60
N VAL A 607 5.71 17.42 0.68
CA VAL A 607 5.64 17.13 -0.76
C VAL A 607 7.03 16.81 -1.31
N LYS A 608 8.08 17.52 -0.86
CA LYS A 608 9.48 17.17 -1.18
C LYS A 608 9.89 15.80 -0.64
N PHE A 609 9.44 15.43 0.53
CA PHE A 609 9.64 14.09 1.09
C PHE A 609 9.03 13.00 0.20
N ALA A 610 7.86 13.23 -0.40
CA ALA A 610 7.23 12.28 -1.32
C ALA A 610 8.09 12.00 -2.55
N GLU A 611 8.73 13.03 -3.11
CA GLU A 611 9.72 12.89 -4.19
C GLU A 611 10.86 11.97 -3.77
N LEU A 612 11.47 12.24 -2.60
CA LEU A 612 12.57 11.41 -2.10
C LEU A 612 12.13 9.97 -1.80
N ALA A 613 10.89 9.77 -1.35
CA ALA A 613 10.34 8.44 -1.13
C ALA A 613 10.17 7.65 -2.43
N ALA A 614 9.72 8.29 -3.51
CA ALA A 614 9.67 7.69 -4.84
C ALA A 614 11.08 7.35 -5.36
N MET A 615 12.06 8.27 -5.23
CA MET A 615 13.47 8.04 -5.57
C MET A 615 14.11 6.91 -4.74
N ALA A 616 13.65 6.69 -3.51
CA ALA A 616 14.09 5.57 -2.69
C ALA A 616 13.57 4.21 -3.18
N GLY A 617 12.61 4.18 -4.10
CA GLY A 617 11.98 2.99 -4.62
C GLY A 617 10.85 2.47 -3.72
N ILE A 618 10.26 3.31 -2.89
CA ILE A 618 9.06 2.93 -2.13
C ILE A 618 7.91 2.68 -3.12
N PRO A 619 7.25 1.52 -3.07
CA PRO A 619 6.22 1.15 -4.05
C PRO A 619 5.08 2.15 -4.15
N LYS A 620 4.48 2.26 -5.35
CA LYS A 620 3.31 3.10 -5.61
C LYS A 620 2.20 2.79 -4.60
N GLY A 621 1.48 3.81 -4.15
CA GLY A 621 0.38 3.70 -3.19
C GLY A 621 0.79 3.59 -1.72
N VAL A 622 2.03 3.22 -1.38
CA VAL A 622 2.48 3.04 0.01
C VAL A 622 2.49 4.36 0.78
N ILE A 623 2.90 5.45 0.13
CA ILE A 623 2.89 6.81 0.68
C ILE A 623 2.04 7.69 -0.24
N ASN A 624 1.10 8.42 0.36
CA ASN A 624 0.28 9.41 -0.34
C ASN A 624 0.26 10.69 0.49
N ILE A 625 0.52 11.83 -0.12
CA ILE A 625 0.63 13.14 0.54
C ILE A 625 -0.43 14.09 -0.03
N LEU A 626 -1.29 14.60 0.84
CA LEU A 626 -2.46 15.40 0.48
C LEU A 626 -2.42 16.77 1.18
N PRO A 627 -1.72 17.78 0.64
CA PRO A 627 -1.91 19.16 1.05
C PRO A 627 -3.38 19.57 0.95
N GLY A 628 -3.90 20.16 2.01
CA GLY A 628 -5.32 20.52 2.05
C GLY A 628 -5.80 20.97 3.42
N SER A 629 -7.08 21.39 3.51
CA SER A 629 -7.66 21.88 4.74
C SER A 629 -7.97 20.75 5.74
N GLY A 630 -7.95 21.09 7.03
CA GLY A 630 -8.35 20.14 8.09
C GLY A 630 -9.83 19.75 7.99
N SER A 631 -10.70 20.69 7.59
CA SER A 631 -12.14 20.48 7.46
C SER A 631 -12.55 19.58 6.30
N VAL A 632 -11.73 19.45 5.25
CA VAL A 632 -11.99 18.57 4.11
C VAL A 632 -11.17 17.29 4.24
N VAL A 633 -9.84 17.38 4.12
CA VAL A 633 -8.96 16.22 4.08
C VAL A 633 -8.89 15.54 5.45
N GLY A 634 -8.68 16.31 6.54
CA GLY A 634 -8.63 15.77 7.89
C GLY A 634 -9.93 15.09 8.30
N GLN A 635 -11.06 15.75 7.99
CA GLN A 635 -12.39 15.19 8.26
C GLN A 635 -12.62 13.90 7.47
N ARG A 636 -12.33 13.91 6.15
CA ARG A 636 -12.55 12.71 5.33
C ARG A 636 -11.70 11.54 5.78
N LEU A 637 -10.42 11.74 6.14
CA LEU A 637 -9.57 10.70 6.72
C LEU A 637 -10.14 10.12 8.02
N SER A 638 -10.71 10.99 8.87
CA SER A 638 -11.35 10.57 10.12
C SER A 638 -12.59 9.69 9.89
N ASP A 639 -13.38 10.03 8.87
CA ASP A 639 -14.64 9.34 8.55
C ASP A 639 -14.45 8.13 7.62
N HIS A 640 -13.31 8.02 6.93
CA HIS A 640 -13.14 7.03 5.86
C HIS A 640 -13.15 5.59 6.41
N PRO A 641 -13.99 4.68 5.89
CA PRO A 641 -14.16 3.32 6.42
C PRO A 641 -12.92 2.42 6.25
N ASP A 642 -12.12 2.68 5.20
CA ASP A 642 -10.90 1.88 4.93
C ASP A 642 -9.66 2.40 5.66
N VAL A 643 -9.69 3.58 6.27
CA VAL A 643 -8.64 4.03 7.19
C VAL A 643 -8.78 3.29 8.51
N ARG A 644 -7.77 2.50 8.89
CA ARG A 644 -7.80 1.62 10.07
C ARG A 644 -7.21 2.25 11.33
N LYS A 645 -6.35 3.24 11.15
CA LYS A 645 -5.75 4.03 12.22
C LYS A 645 -5.61 5.48 11.78
N LEU A 646 -5.83 6.40 12.72
CA LEU A 646 -5.51 7.81 12.54
C LEU A 646 -4.47 8.26 13.59
N GLY A 647 -3.38 8.86 13.11
CA GLY A 647 -2.39 9.54 13.92
C GLY A 647 -2.55 11.06 13.76
N PHE A 648 -2.68 11.78 14.84
CA PHE A 648 -2.86 13.22 14.86
C PHE A 648 -1.87 13.89 15.82
N THR A 649 -1.31 15.02 15.38
CA THR A 649 -0.65 15.97 16.27
C THR A 649 -1.23 17.37 16.00
N GLY A 650 -1.66 18.06 17.04
CA GLY A 650 -2.26 19.38 16.96
C GLY A 650 -3.00 19.80 18.22
N SER A 651 -4.03 20.63 18.11
CA SER A 651 -4.78 21.12 19.26
C SER A 651 -5.68 20.07 19.90
N THR A 652 -5.90 20.20 21.21
CA THR A 652 -6.79 19.30 21.97
C THR A 652 -8.22 19.32 21.45
N GLU A 653 -8.72 20.46 21.02
CA GLU A 653 -10.06 20.62 20.46
C GLU A 653 -10.25 19.78 19.20
N ILE A 654 -9.31 19.89 18.26
CA ILE A 654 -9.34 19.10 17.03
C ILE A 654 -9.11 17.61 17.32
N GLY A 655 -8.26 17.28 18.31
CA GLY A 655 -8.08 15.90 18.76
C GLY A 655 -9.39 15.25 19.25
N LYS A 656 -10.17 15.97 20.06
CA LYS A 656 -11.51 15.54 20.50
C LYS A 656 -12.48 15.37 19.32
N HIS A 657 -12.44 16.28 18.36
CA HIS A 657 -13.25 16.19 17.14
C HIS A 657 -12.91 14.94 16.32
N ILE A 658 -11.62 14.67 16.11
CA ILE A 658 -11.12 13.47 15.41
C ILE A 658 -11.56 12.20 16.14
N MET A 659 -11.41 12.12 17.46
CA MET A 659 -11.88 10.96 18.23
C MET A 659 -13.38 10.71 18.02
N LYS A 660 -14.19 11.76 18.04
CA LYS A 660 -15.63 11.66 17.79
C LYS A 660 -15.93 11.11 16.38
N SER A 661 -15.31 11.65 15.34
CA SER A 661 -15.48 11.20 13.96
C SER A 661 -15.03 9.74 13.79
N CYS A 662 -13.89 9.37 14.34
CA CYS A 662 -13.39 8.00 14.28
C CYS A 662 -14.29 7.00 15.01
N ALA A 663 -14.87 7.39 16.14
CA ALA A 663 -15.78 6.55 16.91
C ALA A 663 -17.07 6.22 16.13
N VAL A 664 -17.64 7.21 15.43
CA VAL A 664 -18.89 7.00 14.67
C VAL A 664 -18.70 6.38 13.31
N SER A 665 -17.46 6.39 12.76
CA SER A 665 -17.18 5.78 11.45
C SER A 665 -17.00 4.26 11.54
N ASN A 666 -15.83 3.78 11.91
CA ASN A 666 -15.48 2.36 11.96
C ASN A 666 -14.73 1.96 13.26
N VAL A 667 -14.79 2.78 14.30
CA VAL A 667 -14.09 2.60 15.59
C VAL A 667 -12.57 2.42 15.38
N LYS A 668 -12.00 3.14 14.40
CA LYS A 668 -10.56 3.03 14.08
C LYS A 668 -9.68 3.44 15.27
N LYS A 669 -8.49 2.90 15.33
CA LYS A 669 -7.48 3.27 16.32
C LYS A 669 -7.08 4.74 16.12
N VAL A 670 -6.98 5.49 17.23
CA VAL A 670 -6.53 6.89 17.24
C VAL A 670 -5.33 7.03 18.15
N SER A 671 -4.31 7.76 17.69
CA SER A 671 -3.20 8.23 18.52
C SER A 671 -3.15 9.74 18.43
N LEU A 672 -3.16 10.41 19.57
CA LEU A 672 -3.20 11.85 19.69
C LEU A 672 -1.94 12.35 20.39
N GLU A 673 -1.27 13.31 19.75
CA GLU A 673 -0.24 14.16 20.34
C GLU A 673 -0.77 15.58 20.38
N LEU A 674 -0.90 16.15 21.56
CA LEU A 674 -1.63 17.38 21.78
C LEU A 674 -0.74 18.44 22.45
N GLY A 675 -1.21 19.66 22.50
CA GLY A 675 -0.52 20.75 23.18
C GLY A 675 -0.54 20.62 24.71
N GLY A 676 0.22 21.45 25.36
CA GLY A 676 0.29 21.49 26.82
C GLY A 676 0.99 22.73 27.33
N LYS A 677 1.05 22.88 28.66
CA LYS A 677 1.81 23.89 29.39
C LYS A 677 2.59 23.20 30.52
N SER A 678 3.65 22.52 30.10
CA SER A 678 4.51 21.76 31.01
C SER A 678 5.09 22.67 32.12
N PRO A 679 5.10 22.24 33.40
CA PRO A 679 5.72 23.01 34.47
C PRO A 679 7.24 22.81 34.47
N LEU A 680 7.96 23.88 34.75
CA LEU A 680 9.36 23.88 35.15
C LEU A 680 9.45 24.52 36.54
N ILE A 681 9.95 23.75 37.53
CA ILE A 681 10.01 24.18 38.91
C ILE A 681 11.47 24.43 39.28
N ILE A 682 11.77 25.60 39.82
CA ILE A 682 13.12 26.07 40.18
C ILE A 682 13.16 26.38 41.67
N PHE A 683 13.95 25.64 42.41
CA PHE A 683 14.16 25.78 43.86
C PHE A 683 15.43 26.64 44.14
N SER A 684 15.53 27.18 45.35
CA SER A 684 16.59 28.05 45.80
C SER A 684 17.98 27.44 45.82
N ASP A 685 18.08 26.10 45.93
CA ASP A 685 19.34 25.36 45.94
C ASP A 685 19.85 25.02 44.51
N CYS A 686 19.20 25.55 43.47
CA CYS A 686 19.62 25.29 42.09
C CYS A 686 20.90 26.04 41.71
N ASP A 687 21.60 25.52 40.65
CA ASP A 687 22.56 26.31 39.92
C ASP A 687 21.84 27.37 39.09
N MET A 688 21.88 28.62 39.51
CA MET A 688 21.14 29.73 38.89
C MET A 688 21.46 29.90 37.42
N ASP A 689 22.71 29.73 36.99
CA ASP A 689 23.07 29.87 35.57
C ASP A 689 22.47 28.74 34.70
N LYS A 690 22.44 27.51 35.24
CA LYS A 690 21.74 26.42 34.56
C LYS A 690 20.23 26.61 34.56
N ALA A 691 19.65 27.09 35.65
CA ALA A 691 18.23 27.35 35.76
C ALA A 691 17.77 28.40 34.73
N VAL A 692 18.52 29.52 34.60
CA VAL A 692 18.24 30.54 33.59
C VAL A 692 18.35 29.99 32.17
N ARG A 693 19.44 29.26 31.84
CA ARG A 693 19.58 28.66 30.54
C ARG A 693 18.47 27.65 30.22
N SER A 694 18.12 26.78 31.16
CA SER A 694 17.02 25.80 31.00
C SER A 694 15.69 26.48 30.86
N GLY A 695 15.41 27.51 31.66
CA GLY A 695 14.18 28.31 31.57
C GLY A 695 14.04 28.96 30.18
N MET A 696 15.08 29.64 29.73
CA MET A 696 15.12 30.28 28.40
C MET A 696 14.95 29.25 27.27
N SER A 697 15.75 28.18 27.31
CA SER A 697 15.71 27.14 26.29
C SER A 697 14.36 26.41 26.24
N SER A 698 13.77 26.10 27.39
CA SER A 698 12.50 25.36 27.44
C SER A 698 11.29 26.14 26.92
N VAL A 699 11.40 27.48 26.89
CA VAL A 699 10.29 28.36 26.45
C VAL A 699 10.50 28.92 25.05
N PHE A 700 11.69 29.43 24.76
CA PHE A 700 11.95 30.14 23.50
C PHE A 700 12.47 29.27 22.36
N PHE A 701 12.73 27.98 22.62
CA PHE A 701 13.12 27.04 21.59
C PHE A 701 12.07 26.98 20.48
N ASN A 702 12.49 26.98 19.23
CA ASN A 702 11.63 27.06 18.05
C ASN A 702 10.60 28.22 18.13
N LYS A 703 11.01 29.38 18.57
CA LYS A 703 10.17 30.59 18.68
C LYS A 703 9.02 30.43 19.69
N GLY A 704 9.12 29.47 20.61
CA GLY A 704 8.04 29.07 21.51
C GLY A 704 6.97 28.18 20.89
N GLU A 705 7.04 27.90 19.63
CA GLU A 705 6.11 27.02 18.88
C GLU A 705 6.40 25.54 19.17
N ASN A 706 6.28 25.12 20.43
CA ASN A 706 6.71 23.80 20.87
C ASN A 706 5.72 23.19 21.85
N CYS A 707 5.14 22.03 21.50
CA CYS A 707 4.16 21.33 22.34
C CYS A 707 4.69 20.90 23.71
N ILE A 708 6.04 20.75 23.85
CA ILE A 708 6.72 20.40 25.10
C ILE A 708 7.30 21.61 25.84
N ALA A 709 7.05 22.84 25.38
CA ALA A 709 7.56 24.04 26.02
C ALA A 709 7.11 24.12 27.49
N ALA A 710 8.03 24.54 28.36
CA ALA A 710 7.71 24.81 29.76
C ALA A 710 6.95 26.14 29.86
N GLY A 711 5.69 26.15 29.46
CA GLY A 711 4.84 27.34 29.45
C GLY A 711 4.52 27.88 30.85
N ARG A 712 4.86 27.15 31.92
CA ARG A 712 4.68 27.60 33.33
C ARG A 712 6.00 27.46 34.05
N LEU A 713 6.65 28.58 34.36
CA LEU A 713 7.83 28.63 35.20
C LEU A 713 7.41 28.90 36.64
N PHE A 714 7.70 27.98 37.54
CA PHE A 714 7.51 28.15 38.99
C PHE A 714 8.87 28.39 39.62
N VAL A 715 9.05 29.56 40.23
CA VAL A 715 10.32 29.92 40.88
C VAL A 715 10.09 30.17 42.33
N GLU A 716 10.95 29.57 43.21
CA GLU A 716 10.88 29.79 44.64
C GLU A 716 11.07 31.27 44.99
N ASP A 717 10.23 31.76 45.90
CA ASP A 717 10.16 33.18 46.24
C ASP A 717 11.51 33.82 46.57
N THR A 718 12.35 33.11 47.29
CA THR A 718 13.67 33.60 47.76
C THR A 718 14.65 33.96 46.66
N ILE A 719 14.52 33.32 45.48
CA ILE A 719 15.40 33.53 44.32
C ILE A 719 14.70 34.17 43.15
N HIS A 720 13.40 34.41 43.24
CA HIS A 720 12.55 34.87 42.17
C HIS A 720 13.08 36.11 41.47
N ASP A 721 13.29 37.21 42.21
CA ASP A 721 13.70 38.52 41.63
C ASP A 721 15.09 38.43 40.96
N ALA A 722 15.99 37.67 41.54
CA ALA A 722 17.32 37.44 40.98
C ALA A 722 17.24 36.60 39.67
N PHE A 723 16.36 35.61 39.63
CA PHE A 723 16.14 34.79 38.45
C PHE A 723 15.52 35.62 37.31
N VAL A 724 14.45 36.38 37.60
CA VAL A 724 13.82 37.29 36.63
C VAL A 724 14.80 38.29 36.04
N ALA A 725 15.57 38.95 36.89
CA ALA A 725 16.56 39.92 36.42
C ALA A 725 17.57 39.32 35.43
N ARG A 726 18.03 38.08 35.70
CA ARG A 726 18.96 37.36 34.82
C ARG A 726 18.30 36.95 33.51
N VAL A 727 17.08 36.40 33.57
CA VAL A 727 16.30 36.03 32.37
C VAL A 727 16.11 37.25 31.46
N LEU A 728 15.71 38.41 32.00
CA LEU A 728 15.57 39.63 31.21
C LEU A 728 16.86 40.13 30.56
N VAL A 729 18.00 39.94 31.23
CA VAL A 729 19.35 40.22 30.64
C VAL A 729 19.63 39.28 29.46
N GLU A 730 19.38 37.99 29.61
CA GLU A 730 19.63 37.02 28.52
C GLU A 730 18.67 37.24 27.36
N MET A 731 17.38 37.51 27.61
CA MET A 731 16.40 37.84 26.57
C MET A 731 16.81 39.05 25.70
N LYS A 732 17.52 40.03 26.27
CA LYS A 732 18.00 41.19 25.51
C LYS A 732 19.07 40.82 24.50
N LYS A 733 19.78 39.72 24.70
CA LYS A 733 20.83 39.21 23.78
C LYS A 733 20.27 38.45 22.59
N MET A 734 19.00 37.98 22.70
CA MET A 734 18.38 37.19 21.63
C MET A 734 18.12 38.06 20.39
N LYS A 735 18.65 37.64 19.26
CA LYS A 735 18.48 38.30 17.97
C LYS A 735 17.20 37.80 17.28
N VAL A 736 16.19 38.65 17.19
CA VAL A 736 15.02 38.42 16.37
C VAL A 736 15.32 38.90 14.95
N GLY A 737 15.21 37.98 13.95
CA GLY A 737 15.67 38.37 12.61
C GLY A 737 15.28 37.38 11.52
N ASP A 738 15.89 37.56 10.34
CA ASP A 738 15.73 36.66 9.21
C ASP A 738 16.15 35.23 9.61
N PRO A 739 15.26 34.23 9.45
CA PRO A 739 15.56 32.86 9.86
C PRO A 739 16.65 32.21 9.00
N MET A 740 16.98 32.74 7.83
CA MET A 740 18.10 32.28 7.00
C MET A 740 19.45 32.76 7.50
N ASP A 741 19.49 33.86 8.24
CA ASP A 741 20.73 34.35 8.86
C ASP A 741 21.17 33.44 10.02
N ARG A 742 22.39 32.91 9.94
CA ARG A 742 22.96 31.95 10.90
C ARG A 742 23.13 32.54 12.30
N SER A 743 23.12 33.87 12.44
CA SER A 743 23.20 34.55 13.73
C SER A 743 21.82 34.86 14.35
N THR A 744 20.75 34.52 13.69
CA THR A 744 19.39 34.70 14.21
C THR A 744 19.06 33.61 15.24
N ASP A 745 18.56 34.01 16.41
CA ASP A 745 18.12 33.12 17.47
C ASP A 745 16.60 32.85 17.38
N HIS A 746 15.83 33.85 16.90
CA HIS A 746 14.37 33.81 16.91
C HIS A 746 13.81 34.34 15.59
N GLY A 747 13.18 33.47 14.83
CA GLY A 747 12.55 33.77 13.54
C GLY A 747 11.13 34.34 13.69
N PRO A 748 10.42 34.50 12.56
CA PRO A 748 9.00 34.90 12.57
C PRO A 748 8.11 33.78 13.11
N GLN A 749 6.95 34.13 13.65
CA GLN A 749 5.88 33.17 13.95
C GLN A 749 5.35 32.57 12.66
N ASN A 750 4.89 31.34 12.69
CA ASN A 750 4.56 30.57 11.48
C ASN A 750 3.54 31.25 10.57
N HIS A 751 2.46 31.81 11.13
CA HIS A 751 1.41 32.45 10.33
C HIS A 751 0.71 33.60 11.09
N ARG A 752 0.06 34.47 10.33
CA ARG A 752 -0.56 35.67 10.85
C ARG A 752 -1.56 35.40 11.98
N ALA A 753 -2.47 34.43 11.84
CA ALA A 753 -3.47 34.16 12.87
C ALA A 753 -2.83 33.70 14.19
N HIS A 754 -1.68 33.01 14.13
CA HIS A 754 -0.93 32.68 15.34
C HIS A 754 -0.32 33.92 16.00
N LEU A 755 0.33 34.79 15.23
CA LEU A 755 0.84 36.06 15.74
C LEU A 755 -0.27 36.90 16.41
N GLU A 756 -1.43 37.04 15.76
CA GLU A 756 -2.57 37.79 16.28
C GLU A 756 -3.08 37.21 17.62
N LYS A 757 -3.08 35.87 17.70
CA LYS A 757 -3.47 35.17 18.93
C LYS A 757 -2.49 35.44 20.07
N LEU A 758 -1.18 35.44 19.81
CA LEU A 758 -0.17 35.77 20.81
C LEU A 758 -0.33 37.19 21.33
N LEU A 759 -0.56 38.14 20.43
CA LEU A 759 -0.82 39.55 20.80
C LEU A 759 -2.12 39.71 21.64
N GLU A 760 -3.17 38.98 21.29
CA GLU A 760 -4.41 38.96 22.07
C GLU A 760 -4.16 38.43 23.48
N PHE A 761 -3.35 37.43 23.61
CA PHE A 761 -3.04 36.82 24.91
C PHE A 761 -2.23 37.75 25.81
N CYS A 762 -1.23 38.42 25.27
CA CYS A 762 -0.51 39.41 26.06
C CYS A 762 -1.45 40.50 26.60
N ARG A 763 -2.36 40.98 25.75
CA ARG A 763 -3.39 41.95 26.17
C ARG A 763 -4.32 41.40 27.24
N THR A 764 -4.77 40.16 27.07
CA THR A 764 -5.66 39.50 28.03
C THR A 764 -4.95 39.29 29.36
N GLY A 765 -3.70 38.80 29.35
CA GLY A 765 -2.93 38.60 30.56
C GLY A 765 -2.73 39.85 31.36
N VAL A 766 -2.36 40.96 30.69
CA VAL A 766 -2.22 42.26 31.36
C VAL A 766 -3.58 42.70 31.91
N LYS A 767 -4.68 42.57 31.17
CA LYS A 767 -6.03 42.89 31.63
C LYS A 767 -6.45 42.09 32.88
N GLU A 768 -5.98 40.86 32.99
CA GLU A 768 -6.23 39.96 34.12
C GLU A 768 -5.22 40.13 35.29
N GLY A 769 -4.32 41.11 35.20
CA GLY A 769 -3.43 41.49 36.30
C GLY A 769 -1.99 40.95 36.19
N ALA A 770 -1.63 40.34 35.07
CA ALA A 770 -0.24 39.95 34.86
C ALA A 770 0.64 41.15 34.51
N SER A 771 1.87 41.15 35.00
CA SER A 771 2.88 42.15 34.67
C SER A 771 3.62 41.76 33.39
N LEU A 772 3.50 42.54 32.33
CA LEU A 772 4.32 42.36 31.12
C LEU A 772 5.68 43.00 31.36
N LEU A 773 6.70 42.16 31.55
CA LEU A 773 8.06 42.63 31.85
C LEU A 773 8.85 42.96 30.60
N ARG A 774 8.55 42.28 29.48
CA ARG A 774 9.21 42.48 28.19
C ARG A 774 8.33 41.98 27.05
N GLY A 775 8.47 42.57 25.83
CA GLY A 775 7.81 42.14 24.59
C GLY A 775 6.34 42.42 24.52
N GLY A 776 5.51 41.46 24.13
CA GLY A 776 4.06 41.63 24.01
C GLY A 776 3.59 42.38 22.76
N GLN A 777 4.46 42.57 21.77
CA GLN A 777 4.21 43.36 20.57
C GLN A 777 4.79 42.71 19.32
N GLN A 778 4.23 43.08 18.18
CA GLN A 778 4.81 42.77 16.88
C GLN A 778 6.06 43.61 16.67
N VAL A 779 7.12 43.00 16.11
CA VAL A 779 8.31 43.76 15.71
C VAL A 779 8.00 44.57 14.46
N ASP A 780 8.43 45.85 14.40
CA ASP A 780 8.19 46.73 13.25
C ASP A 780 9.09 46.36 12.05
N ARG A 781 8.65 45.31 11.34
CA ARG A 781 9.24 44.83 10.10
C ARG A 781 8.22 43.97 9.33
N PRO A 782 8.42 43.74 7.99
CA PRO A 782 7.59 42.83 7.23
C PRO A 782 7.63 41.42 7.83
N GLY A 783 6.52 40.67 7.67
CA GLY A 783 6.39 39.30 8.19
C GLY A 783 5.72 39.22 9.56
N PHE A 784 5.81 38.06 10.18
CA PHE A 784 5.05 37.71 11.38
C PHE A 784 5.94 37.68 12.63
N PHE A 785 6.79 38.69 12.80
CA PHE A 785 7.74 38.72 13.90
C PHE A 785 7.06 39.19 15.19
N PHE A 786 7.25 38.38 16.23
CA PHE A 786 6.78 38.67 17.58
C PHE A 786 7.98 38.88 18.51
N ASP A 787 7.99 39.91 19.32
CA ASP A 787 9.09 40.18 20.25
C ASP A 787 9.15 39.09 21.33
N VAL A 788 10.34 38.75 21.76
CA VAL A 788 10.56 37.78 22.83
C VAL A 788 9.87 38.27 24.10
N THR A 789 8.87 37.52 24.55
CA THR A 789 7.87 38.02 25.52
C THR A 789 7.96 37.29 26.85
N TYR A 790 7.88 38.04 27.94
CA TYR A 790 7.94 37.53 29.30
C TYR A 790 6.89 38.23 30.16
N CYS A 791 5.98 37.45 30.74
CA CYS A 791 4.94 37.88 31.62
C CYS A 791 5.10 37.24 33.00
N GLU A 792 4.81 38.00 34.04
CA GLU A 792 4.78 37.55 35.44
C GLU A 792 3.37 37.62 36.01
N SER A 793 2.97 36.62 36.77
CA SER A 793 1.73 36.60 37.54
C SER A 793 2.04 36.25 39.00
N VAL A 794 1.58 37.10 39.91
CA VAL A 794 1.81 36.96 41.35
C VAL A 794 0.82 36.03 42.04
N SER A 795 -0.19 35.52 41.34
CA SER A 795 -1.28 34.76 41.96
C SER A 795 -1.45 33.38 41.27
N VAL A 796 -1.30 32.32 42.06
CA VAL A 796 -1.65 30.94 41.71
C VAL A 796 -3.19 30.76 41.56
N LEU A 797 -3.99 31.77 41.88
CA LEU A 797 -5.45 31.71 42.00
C LEU A 797 -6.21 32.42 40.86
N CYS A 798 -5.62 32.77 39.76
CA CYS A 798 -6.38 33.16 38.57
C CYS A 798 -7.12 31.93 38.00
N SER A 799 -8.28 31.64 38.62
CA SER A 799 -9.11 30.47 38.34
C SER A 799 -9.71 30.42 36.92
N GLY A 800 -9.65 31.53 36.17
CA GLY A 800 -10.08 31.60 34.80
C GLY A 800 -8.99 31.28 33.77
N PHE A 801 -7.71 31.43 34.13
CA PHE A 801 -6.56 31.24 33.25
C PHE A 801 -6.18 29.78 33.02
N PHE A 802 -6.65 28.87 33.87
CA PHE A 802 -6.23 27.46 33.85
C PHE A 802 -7.10 26.57 32.97
N LEU A 803 -8.25 27.01 32.50
CA LEU A 803 -9.15 26.15 31.71
C LEU A 803 -8.95 26.25 30.19
N ASP A 804 -8.20 27.21 29.66
CA ASP A 804 -8.02 27.39 28.22
C ASP A 804 -6.58 27.53 27.75
N VAL A 805 -5.63 27.05 28.54
CA VAL A 805 -4.17 27.18 28.31
C VAL A 805 -3.61 26.28 27.22
N THR A 806 -4.44 25.65 26.41
CA THR A 806 -3.99 24.69 25.36
C THR A 806 -3.44 25.34 24.09
N TYR A 807 -3.41 26.68 23.99
CA TYR A 807 -3.09 27.41 22.75
C TYR A 807 -1.84 28.31 22.79
N PHE A 808 -1.00 28.29 23.86
CA PHE A 808 0.08 29.26 24.03
C PHE A 808 1.47 28.68 23.94
N GLU A 809 2.01 28.69 22.76
CA GLU A 809 3.36 28.15 22.53
C GLU A 809 4.47 29.17 22.67
N SER A 810 4.21 30.49 22.58
CA SER A 810 5.26 31.51 22.46
C SER A 810 5.34 32.55 23.60
N VAL A 811 4.54 32.40 24.65
CA VAL A 811 4.55 33.36 25.80
C VAL A 811 4.89 32.63 27.10
N CYS A 812 5.95 33.05 27.79
CA CYS A 812 6.32 32.52 29.10
C CYS A 812 5.53 33.20 30.21
N PHE A 813 4.82 32.42 31.04
CA PHE A 813 4.23 32.87 32.28
C PHE A 813 5.03 32.32 33.46
N MET A 814 5.52 33.25 34.26
CA MET A 814 6.19 32.90 35.51
C MET A 814 5.21 33.01 36.68
N LEU A 815 5.29 32.04 37.57
CA LEU A 815 4.52 32.02 38.82
C LEU A 815 5.47 32.04 40.02
N ARG A 816 5.23 32.97 40.92
CA ARG A 816 5.94 33.01 42.20
C ARG A 816 5.29 32.03 43.16
N PHE A 817 6.06 31.19 43.83
CA PHE A 817 5.50 30.30 44.87
C PHE A 817 6.27 30.41 46.18
N LEU A 818 5.49 30.31 47.27
CA LEU A 818 6.00 30.14 48.62
C LEU A 818 6.00 28.64 48.96
N LEU A 819 7.10 28.13 49.53
CA LEU A 819 7.13 26.78 50.16
C LEU A 819 6.34 26.76 51.46
#